data_fee99c34d5e1ced798e3d9c949ee02e4
#
_entry.id   fee99c34d5e1ced798e3d9c949ee02e4
#
_cell.length_a   1.000
_cell.length_b   1.000
_cell.length_c   1.000
_cell.angle_alpha   90.00
_cell.angle_beta   90.00
_cell.angle_gamma   90.00
#
_symmetry.space_group_name_H-M   'P 1'
#
loop_
_entity.id
_entity.type
_entity.pdbx_description
1 polymer ?
#
loop_
_entity_poly.entity_id
_entity_poly.type
_entity_poly.pdbx_seq_one_letter_code
_entity_poly.pdbx_strand_id
1 'polypeptide(L)'
;MKKFFYSILICTLAACGVERQEPIDREALVARNNPQVSAFDSLASLSVGNGEFAFTVDVTGLQTFPERYSKGVPLGTQSQWGWHSFPNPQNFQPEDALKEFDFGRGHKELYACQFKEAGRQQDASNWLRMNPHRLHLGVVGLELGDSVEVEDLTDVHQSLDMWKGIVSSNFTLNGVDYEVQTVCHPTLDMISAKVVDEARSGINLRFPYPTGQHSDDACDWKANDKHATEVVRQDAQCAVLKRTLDETSYYVTLSWEGKAHLLEKERNYYILEPEAETLAFSCRFTSELLKETSDASVVETLPTFEETSIESAAHWKEFWTNGAAVDFSHCTDPRAKELERRVVLSQYLLAIQSAGSFPPQETGLTFNSWFGKFHLEMIWWHQSWLALWGHENLLERTLGWYEAVEPVAREIARRQGFEGVRWMKMTDPSGMEAPSNVGSFLIWQQPHFIYLAELVYRAHPSEEIIRRYNQLVQETAAFMYSFATYDEMGARFLLKGCIPAQETLRAATTINPPFELSYWYYAMQVAQKWRERAGMKRNLAWDELIDKLSPLAYNEEGLYLASEDATDTYKDIRFTSDHMAVLGAVGILPMNSLIREDYMKNTLHWVWDNWNWGKTWGWDYPMTAMNAARMGEPEKAVGALLMEKRTNTYLLNGHNYQDGRLRCYLPGNGGLLTAIAMMCAGWDGCEVDNPGFPKDGTWDVRWEGLKLMP
;
A
#
# COMPACT_ATOMS: atom_id res chain seq x y z
N MET A 1 46.70 -23.89 72.76
CA MET A 1 46.95 -22.95 71.69
C MET A 1 46.80 -23.66 70.33
N LYS A 2 45.63 -23.60 69.68
CA LYS A 2 45.43 -24.15 68.36
C LYS A 2 45.11 -22.96 67.45
N LYS A 3 45.99 -22.73 66.44
CA LYS A 3 45.81 -21.69 65.42
C LYS A 3 44.89 -22.27 64.33
N PHE A 4 43.74 -21.59 64.10
CA PHE A 4 42.85 -21.80 62.95
C PHE A 4 43.38 -20.97 61.77
N PHE A 5 43.72 -21.62 60.65
CA PHE A 5 43.93 -20.96 59.36
C PHE A 5 42.62 -20.92 58.62
N TYR A 6 42.12 -19.67 58.30
CA TYR A 6 41.05 -19.47 57.37
C TYR A 6 41.63 -19.27 55.97
N SER A 7 41.36 -20.21 55.08
CA SER A 7 41.63 -20.05 53.63
C SER A 7 40.43 -19.32 53.00
N ILE A 8 40.66 -18.11 52.53
CA ILE A 8 39.70 -17.37 51.73
C ILE A 8 39.79 -17.86 50.30
N LEU A 9 38.75 -18.55 49.83
CA LEU A 9 38.60 -18.96 48.44
C LEU A 9 38.00 -17.75 47.66
N ILE A 10 38.83 -17.08 46.86
CA ILE A 10 38.38 -16.03 45.95
C ILE A 10 37.80 -16.72 44.73
N CYS A 11 36.45 -16.79 44.66
CA CYS A 11 35.73 -17.11 43.41
C CYS A 11 35.76 -15.88 42.49
N THR A 12 36.58 -15.92 41.47
CA THR A 12 36.50 -15.00 40.32
C THR A 12 35.25 -15.38 39.50
N LEU A 13 34.18 -14.65 39.71
CA LEU A 13 33.06 -14.64 38.79
C LEU A 13 33.54 -13.99 37.48
N ALA A 14 33.80 -14.84 36.48
CA ALA A 14 33.86 -14.35 35.08
C ALA A 14 32.46 -13.88 34.71
N ALA A 15 32.20 -12.59 34.80
CA ALA A 15 31.07 -11.96 34.15
C ALA A 15 31.31 -12.11 32.65
N CYS A 16 30.60 -13.02 31.98
CA CYS A 16 30.37 -12.92 30.54
C CYS A 16 29.63 -11.61 30.34
N GLY A 17 30.37 -10.58 29.98
CA GLY A 17 29.80 -9.33 29.47
C GLY A 17 29.09 -9.68 28.18
N VAL A 18 27.78 -9.70 28.21
CA VAL A 18 26.99 -9.52 26.99
C VAL A 18 27.37 -8.12 26.53
N GLU A 19 28.16 -8.01 25.46
CA GLU A 19 28.37 -6.74 24.76
C GLU A 19 26.98 -6.22 24.41
N ARG A 20 26.56 -5.19 25.10
CA ARG A 20 25.35 -4.46 24.67
C ARG A 20 25.69 -3.87 23.31
N GLN A 21 25.06 -4.35 22.28
CA GLN A 21 25.09 -3.69 20.97
C GLN A 21 24.68 -2.23 21.16
N GLU A 22 25.45 -1.33 20.58
CA GLU A 22 25.08 0.09 20.56
C GLU A 22 23.75 0.25 19.81
N PRO A 23 22.84 1.13 20.28
CA PRO A 23 21.59 1.43 19.58
C PRO A 23 21.87 1.89 18.15
N ILE A 24 20.97 1.54 17.23
CA ILE A 24 21.04 1.98 15.84
C ILE A 24 20.87 3.52 15.80
N ASP A 25 21.82 4.19 15.17
CA ASP A 25 21.70 5.62 14.84
C ASP A 25 20.70 5.78 13.68
N ARG A 26 19.45 5.99 14.04
CA ARG A 26 18.32 6.02 13.11
C ARG A 26 18.36 7.23 12.20
N GLU A 27 18.84 8.38 12.66
CA GLU A 27 19.00 9.57 11.83
C GLU A 27 20.06 9.35 10.75
N ALA A 28 21.23 8.79 11.13
CA ALA A 28 22.26 8.43 10.17
C ALA A 28 21.80 7.34 9.19
N LEU A 29 21.03 6.33 9.66
CA LEU A 29 20.43 5.29 8.82
C LEU A 29 19.50 5.90 7.75
N VAL A 30 18.59 6.78 8.14
CA VAL A 30 17.67 7.45 7.21
C VAL A 30 18.42 8.37 6.26
N ALA A 31 19.30 9.22 6.79
CA ALA A 31 20.01 10.26 6.02
C ALA A 31 20.89 9.67 4.89
N ARG A 32 21.58 8.54 5.13
CA ARG A 32 22.42 7.92 4.08
C ARG A 32 21.62 7.25 2.94
N ASN A 33 20.28 7.12 3.12
CA ASN A 33 19.35 6.57 2.14
C ASN A 33 18.43 7.62 1.51
N ASN A 34 18.63 8.92 1.81
CA ASN A 34 17.88 10.02 1.19
C ASN A 34 18.09 10.01 -0.34
N PRO A 35 17.00 9.97 -1.15
CA PRO A 35 17.11 10.00 -2.60
C PRO A 35 17.61 11.37 -3.09
N GLN A 36 18.43 11.36 -4.12
CA GLN A 36 18.97 12.55 -4.75
C GLN A 36 18.83 12.47 -6.26
N VAL A 37 18.38 13.56 -6.87
CA VAL A 37 18.17 13.70 -8.33
C VAL A 37 19.08 14.83 -8.82
N SER A 38 19.90 14.55 -9.84
CA SER A 38 20.83 15.52 -10.41
C SER A 38 20.56 15.88 -11.88
N ALA A 39 19.49 15.33 -12.44
CA ALA A 39 19.01 15.61 -13.80
C ALA A 39 17.55 15.20 -13.93
N PHE A 40 16.87 15.68 -14.96
CA PHE A 40 15.54 15.23 -15.30
C PHE A 40 15.52 13.70 -15.58
N ASP A 41 14.67 13.02 -14.85
CA ASP A 41 14.27 11.62 -15.11
C ASP A 41 12.78 11.49 -14.74
N SER A 42 11.95 11.18 -15.73
CA SER A 42 10.50 11.07 -15.54
C SER A 42 10.07 9.97 -14.56
N LEU A 43 10.96 9.02 -14.25
CA LEU A 43 10.72 7.96 -13.26
C LEU A 43 11.21 8.32 -11.84
N ALA A 44 11.90 9.46 -11.67
CA ALA A 44 12.56 9.84 -10.42
C ALA A 44 11.84 10.96 -9.67
N SER A 45 10.56 11.26 -9.97
CA SER A 45 9.78 12.25 -9.21
C SER A 45 9.70 11.87 -7.73
N LEU A 46 9.85 12.87 -6.85
CA LEU A 46 9.79 12.68 -5.40
C LEU A 46 8.40 13.03 -4.86
N SER A 47 8.06 12.56 -3.67
CA SER A 47 6.74 12.81 -3.08
C SER A 47 6.86 13.20 -1.61
N VAL A 48 5.98 14.10 -1.17
CA VAL A 48 5.67 14.38 0.23
C VAL A 48 4.22 14.01 0.52
N GLY A 49 3.89 13.64 1.75
CA GLY A 49 2.54 13.24 2.12
C GLY A 49 2.40 12.86 3.58
N ASN A 50 1.18 12.46 3.99
CA ASN A 50 0.85 12.13 5.37
C ASN A 50 -0.04 10.87 5.52
N GLY A 51 -0.20 10.11 4.42
CA GLY A 51 -1.06 8.92 4.37
C GLY A 51 -2.51 9.20 3.95
N GLU A 52 -3.04 10.39 4.26
CA GLU A 52 -4.36 10.85 3.79
C GLU A 52 -4.25 11.66 2.49
N PHE A 53 -3.12 12.31 2.29
CA PHE A 53 -2.82 13.19 1.16
C PHE A 53 -1.38 12.99 0.72
N ALA A 54 -1.14 13.06 -0.61
CA ALA A 54 0.20 13.07 -1.17
C ALA A 54 0.32 14.04 -2.34
N PHE A 55 1.51 14.62 -2.47
CA PHE A 55 1.90 15.57 -3.49
C PHE A 55 3.24 15.15 -4.09
N THR A 56 3.23 14.83 -5.39
CA THR A 56 4.41 14.37 -6.12
C THR A 56 4.97 15.51 -6.95
N VAL A 57 6.28 15.75 -6.83
CA VAL A 57 6.95 16.88 -7.43
C VAL A 57 7.96 16.47 -8.51
N ASP A 58 8.19 17.37 -9.47
CA ASP A 58 9.25 17.25 -10.47
C ASP A 58 10.58 17.81 -9.94
N VAL A 59 11.59 17.90 -10.78
CA VAL A 59 12.93 18.39 -10.43
C VAL A 59 12.97 19.84 -9.93
N THR A 60 11.91 20.62 -10.16
CA THR A 60 11.80 22.00 -9.63
C THR A 60 11.37 22.06 -8.16
N GLY A 61 10.93 20.92 -7.60
CA GLY A 61 10.39 20.84 -6.25
C GLY A 61 8.89 21.13 -6.14
N LEU A 62 8.23 21.46 -7.25
CA LEU A 62 6.79 21.64 -7.41
C LEU A 62 6.29 20.79 -8.59
N GLN A 63 5.15 21.17 -9.21
CA GLN A 63 4.57 20.44 -10.35
C GLN A 63 4.60 21.32 -11.61
N THR A 64 5.80 21.70 -12.03
CA THR A 64 6.01 22.68 -13.13
C THR A 64 5.80 22.04 -14.51
N PHE A 65 6.26 20.77 -14.67
CA PHE A 65 6.28 20.08 -15.96
C PHE A 65 5.46 18.78 -15.95
N PRO A 66 4.16 18.76 -15.57
CA PRO A 66 3.40 17.52 -15.39
C PRO A 66 3.31 16.68 -16.65
N GLU A 67 3.29 17.28 -17.84
CA GLU A 67 3.22 16.57 -19.12
C GLU A 67 4.46 15.71 -19.38
N ARG A 68 5.64 16.15 -18.87
CA ARG A 68 6.92 15.46 -19.04
C ARG A 68 7.02 14.20 -18.17
N TYR A 69 6.28 14.17 -17.06
CA TYR A 69 6.23 13.04 -16.14
C TYR A 69 5.04 12.10 -16.37
N SER A 70 4.09 12.45 -17.25
CA SER A 70 2.85 11.68 -17.46
C SER A 70 3.06 10.21 -17.87
N LYS A 71 4.19 9.88 -18.51
CA LYS A 71 4.58 8.51 -18.88
C LYS A 71 5.67 7.91 -17.98
N GLY A 72 6.16 8.69 -17.04
CA GLY A 72 7.00 8.26 -15.94
C GLY A 72 6.19 8.05 -14.65
N VAL A 73 6.65 8.55 -13.52
CA VAL A 73 5.87 8.67 -12.29
C VAL A 73 5.14 10.01 -12.31
N PRO A 74 3.82 10.05 -12.58
CA PRO A 74 3.08 11.29 -12.77
C PRO A 74 3.08 12.18 -11.52
N LEU A 75 2.96 13.49 -11.75
CA LEU A 75 2.92 14.48 -10.68
C LEU A 75 1.51 14.58 -10.08
N GLY A 76 1.16 13.63 -9.21
CA GLY A 76 -0.16 13.58 -8.60
C GLY A 76 -0.33 14.51 -7.41
N THR A 77 -1.55 15.04 -7.26
CA THR A 77 -2.08 15.65 -6.04
C THR A 77 -3.35 14.89 -5.70
N GLN A 78 -3.26 13.95 -4.76
CA GLN A 78 -4.38 13.06 -4.41
C GLN A 78 -4.65 13.06 -2.91
N SER A 79 -5.92 12.90 -2.55
CA SER A 79 -6.38 12.71 -1.18
C SER A 79 -7.33 11.53 -1.07
N GLN A 80 -7.46 10.96 0.14
CA GLN A 80 -8.37 9.86 0.42
C GLN A 80 -9.85 10.21 0.14
N TRP A 81 -10.25 11.46 0.35
CA TRP A 81 -11.63 11.93 0.07
C TRP A 81 -11.87 12.31 -1.39
N GLY A 82 -10.84 12.47 -2.22
CA GLY A 82 -10.94 13.02 -3.59
C GLY A 82 -11.55 12.04 -4.59
N TRP A 83 -12.88 11.97 -4.66
CA TRP A 83 -13.61 11.06 -5.55
C TRP A 83 -14.63 11.81 -6.40
N HIS A 84 -14.87 11.31 -7.62
CA HIS A 84 -15.82 11.85 -8.56
C HIS A 84 -16.59 10.75 -9.29
N SER A 85 -17.84 11.01 -9.62
CA SER A 85 -18.63 10.17 -10.52
C SER A 85 -19.18 11.03 -11.66
N PHE A 86 -19.03 10.52 -12.88
CA PHE A 86 -19.73 11.11 -14.01
C PHE A 86 -21.24 10.97 -13.84
N PRO A 87 -22.03 11.86 -14.45
CA PRO A 87 -23.48 11.76 -14.45
C PRO A 87 -24.01 10.40 -14.91
N ASN A 88 -25.08 9.92 -14.29
CA ASN A 88 -25.74 8.65 -14.59
C ASN A 88 -27.13 8.86 -15.21
N PRO A 89 -27.24 9.41 -16.42
CA PRO A 89 -28.53 9.71 -17.03
C PRO A 89 -29.35 8.46 -17.39
N GLN A 90 -28.71 7.30 -17.52
CA GLN A 90 -29.37 6.03 -17.78
C GLN A 90 -29.84 5.33 -16.49
N ASN A 91 -29.55 5.92 -15.33
CA ASN A 91 -29.88 5.37 -14.02
C ASN A 91 -29.43 3.90 -13.88
N PHE A 92 -28.16 3.62 -14.18
CA PHE A 92 -27.56 2.31 -13.96
C PHE A 92 -27.54 1.97 -12.48
N GLN A 93 -27.91 0.73 -12.15
CA GLN A 93 -27.92 0.20 -10.80
C GLN A 93 -26.94 -0.98 -10.68
N PRO A 94 -26.44 -1.30 -9.48
CA PRO A 94 -25.56 -2.45 -9.26
C PRO A 94 -26.12 -3.77 -9.82
N GLU A 95 -27.45 -3.94 -9.76
CA GLU A 95 -28.16 -5.11 -10.26
C GLU A 95 -28.04 -5.29 -11.78
N ASP A 96 -27.84 -4.20 -12.53
CA ASP A 96 -27.63 -4.25 -13.99
C ASP A 96 -26.34 -4.98 -14.38
N ALA A 97 -25.35 -5.08 -13.45
CA ALA A 97 -24.06 -5.74 -13.68
C ALA A 97 -24.00 -7.17 -13.11
N LEU A 98 -25.11 -7.69 -12.55
CA LEU A 98 -25.10 -9.02 -11.94
C LEU A 98 -25.26 -10.13 -12.98
N LYS A 99 -24.49 -11.20 -12.78
CA LYS A 99 -24.56 -12.44 -13.55
C LYS A 99 -24.65 -13.64 -12.61
N GLU A 100 -25.55 -14.57 -12.96
CA GLU A 100 -25.81 -15.79 -12.20
C GLU A 100 -24.83 -16.90 -12.56
N PHE A 101 -24.33 -17.60 -11.52
CA PHE A 101 -23.46 -18.77 -11.64
C PHE A 101 -23.98 -19.92 -10.77
N ASP A 102 -23.66 -21.14 -11.20
CA ASP A 102 -23.91 -22.36 -10.43
C ASP A 102 -22.58 -23.13 -10.29
N PHE A 103 -22.06 -23.15 -9.08
CA PHE A 103 -20.84 -23.89 -8.74
C PHE A 103 -21.13 -25.21 -8.01
N GLY A 104 -22.38 -25.68 -8.08
CA GLY A 104 -22.81 -26.96 -7.50
C GLY A 104 -22.83 -26.95 -5.96
N ARG A 105 -23.22 -25.80 -5.36
CA ARG A 105 -23.44 -25.66 -3.91
C ARG A 105 -24.91 -25.82 -3.51
N GLY A 106 -25.80 -26.12 -4.44
CA GLY A 106 -27.23 -26.24 -4.20
C GLY A 106 -28.00 -24.90 -4.26
N HIS A 107 -27.33 -23.80 -4.53
CA HIS A 107 -27.92 -22.50 -4.81
C HIS A 107 -27.19 -21.80 -5.95
N LYS A 108 -27.82 -20.79 -6.51
CA LYS A 108 -27.22 -19.93 -7.53
C LYS A 108 -26.63 -18.67 -6.89
N GLU A 109 -25.55 -18.21 -7.45
CA GLU A 109 -24.72 -17.12 -6.93
C GLU A 109 -24.71 -15.94 -7.90
N LEU A 110 -24.95 -14.72 -7.42
CA LEU A 110 -24.98 -13.51 -8.23
C LEU A 110 -23.69 -12.72 -8.01
N TYR A 111 -22.86 -12.59 -9.06
CA TYR A 111 -21.61 -11.85 -9.06
C TYR A 111 -21.68 -10.63 -9.98
N ALA A 112 -21.09 -9.53 -9.56
CA ALA A 112 -20.92 -8.34 -10.40
C ALA A 112 -19.83 -8.58 -11.46
N CYS A 113 -20.23 -8.66 -12.72
CA CYS A 113 -19.37 -9.02 -13.84
C CYS A 113 -19.34 -7.95 -14.92
N GLN A 114 -18.29 -7.96 -15.75
CA GLN A 114 -18.26 -7.22 -17.01
C GLN A 114 -18.96 -8.04 -18.10
N PHE A 115 -19.82 -7.35 -18.87
CA PHE A 115 -20.50 -7.95 -20.02
C PHE A 115 -19.79 -7.55 -21.31
N LYS A 116 -19.66 -8.50 -22.25
CA LYS A 116 -19.00 -8.27 -23.54
C LYS A 116 -19.97 -7.91 -24.65
N GLU A 117 -21.24 -8.32 -24.53
CA GLU A 117 -22.28 -8.07 -25.52
C GLU A 117 -22.81 -6.65 -25.34
N ALA A 118 -22.94 -5.90 -26.44
CA ALA A 118 -23.47 -4.55 -26.44
C ALA A 118 -24.89 -4.50 -25.87
N GLY A 119 -25.16 -3.52 -25.02
CA GLY A 119 -26.47 -3.30 -24.38
C GLY A 119 -26.35 -2.77 -22.95
N ARG A 120 -27.50 -2.62 -22.29
CA ARG A 120 -27.59 -2.00 -20.97
C ARG A 120 -26.63 -2.62 -19.94
N GLN A 121 -26.47 -3.94 -19.93
CA GLN A 121 -25.60 -4.63 -18.95
C GLN A 121 -24.13 -4.29 -19.17
N GLN A 122 -23.67 -4.21 -20.45
CA GLN A 122 -22.31 -3.77 -20.75
C GLN A 122 -22.09 -2.34 -20.33
N ASP A 123 -23.01 -1.44 -20.71
CA ASP A 123 -22.90 -0.02 -20.38
C ASP A 123 -22.91 0.20 -18.87
N ALA A 124 -23.83 -0.46 -18.15
CA ALA A 124 -23.91 -0.41 -16.69
C ALA A 124 -22.65 -0.93 -16.02
N SER A 125 -22.16 -2.11 -16.43
CA SER A 125 -20.94 -2.70 -15.82
C SER A 125 -19.70 -1.82 -16.07
N ASN A 126 -19.59 -1.17 -17.23
CA ASN A 126 -18.52 -0.23 -17.53
C ASN A 126 -18.64 1.05 -16.69
N TRP A 127 -19.85 1.60 -16.56
CA TRP A 127 -20.10 2.81 -15.78
C TRP A 127 -19.81 2.56 -14.28
N LEU A 128 -20.32 1.47 -13.69
CA LEU A 128 -20.11 1.06 -12.29
C LEU A 128 -18.64 0.76 -12.00
N ARG A 129 -17.92 0.20 -12.98
CA ARG A 129 -16.49 -0.06 -12.85
C ARG A 129 -15.68 1.24 -12.80
N MET A 130 -16.05 2.23 -13.61
CA MET A 130 -15.38 3.53 -13.69
C MET A 130 -15.72 4.43 -12.49
N ASN A 131 -16.95 4.39 -12.00
CA ASN A 131 -17.46 5.34 -11.01
C ASN A 131 -17.67 4.70 -9.63
N PRO A 132 -17.37 5.42 -8.54
CA PRO A 132 -16.57 6.63 -8.56
C PRO A 132 -15.11 6.35 -8.94
N HIS A 133 -14.40 7.36 -9.42
CA HIS A 133 -12.96 7.32 -9.67
C HIS A 133 -12.25 8.39 -8.83
N ARG A 134 -10.96 8.15 -8.54
CA ARG A 134 -10.16 9.09 -7.75
C ARG A 134 -9.77 10.31 -8.58
N LEU A 135 -9.87 11.49 -7.98
CA LEU A 135 -9.50 12.75 -8.58
C LEU A 135 -8.01 13.07 -8.42
N HIS A 136 -7.44 13.67 -9.47
CA HIS A 136 -6.30 14.56 -9.38
C HIS A 136 -6.81 15.96 -9.00
N LEU A 137 -6.40 16.48 -7.84
CA LEU A 137 -6.97 17.69 -7.25
C LEU A 137 -6.46 18.99 -7.89
N GLY A 138 -5.48 18.91 -8.77
CA GLY A 138 -4.85 20.04 -9.44
C GLY A 138 -3.32 20.02 -9.30
N VAL A 139 -2.64 20.81 -10.11
CA VAL A 139 -1.18 21.02 -10.02
C VAL A 139 -0.88 22.36 -9.39
N VAL A 140 0.23 22.39 -8.64
CA VAL A 140 0.83 23.60 -8.08
C VAL A 140 2.29 23.62 -8.57
N GLY A 141 2.64 24.54 -9.47
CA GLY A 141 3.93 24.60 -10.14
C GLY A 141 4.51 25.99 -10.21
N LEU A 142 5.76 26.12 -10.68
CA LEU A 142 6.34 27.41 -11.01
C LEU A 142 5.77 27.92 -12.33
N GLU A 143 5.54 29.22 -12.44
CA GLU A 143 5.21 29.89 -13.68
C GLU A 143 6.48 30.39 -14.37
N LEU A 144 7.08 29.53 -15.19
CA LEU A 144 8.36 29.80 -15.87
C LEU A 144 8.18 30.32 -17.32
N GLY A 145 6.92 30.37 -17.80
CA GLY A 145 6.56 30.73 -19.17
C GLY A 145 6.43 29.52 -20.10
N ASP A 146 5.57 29.68 -21.10
CA ASP A 146 5.09 28.59 -21.98
C ASP A 146 6.18 27.98 -22.91
N SER A 147 7.34 28.62 -23.05
CA SER A 147 8.43 28.17 -23.92
C SER A 147 9.55 27.45 -23.18
N VAL A 148 9.48 27.37 -21.85
CA VAL A 148 10.51 26.72 -21.04
C VAL A 148 10.24 25.20 -20.99
N GLU A 149 11.27 24.44 -21.33
CA GLU A 149 11.26 22.97 -21.25
C GLU A 149 12.12 22.52 -20.06
N VAL A 150 11.84 21.34 -19.54
CA VAL A 150 12.61 20.80 -18.40
C VAL A 150 14.10 20.59 -18.72
N GLU A 151 14.44 20.40 -19.99
CA GLU A 151 15.80 20.29 -20.51
C GLU A 151 16.58 21.63 -20.49
N ASP A 152 15.91 22.76 -20.33
CA ASP A 152 16.54 24.08 -20.19
C ASP A 152 17.11 24.32 -18.78
N LEU A 153 16.71 23.48 -17.81
CA LEU A 153 17.24 23.53 -16.46
C LEU A 153 18.66 22.99 -16.39
N THR A 154 19.54 23.71 -15.76
CA THR A 154 20.94 23.32 -15.53
C THR A 154 21.23 23.29 -14.02
N ASP A 155 22.34 22.65 -13.65
CA ASP A 155 22.81 22.56 -12.26
C ASP A 155 21.73 22.02 -11.29
N VAL A 156 20.95 21.03 -11.77
CA VAL A 156 19.85 20.42 -11.02
C VAL A 156 20.39 19.61 -9.83
N HIS A 157 19.95 19.98 -8.63
CA HIS A 157 20.18 19.24 -7.39
C HIS A 157 18.91 19.17 -6.58
N GLN A 158 18.27 18.01 -6.53
CA GLN A 158 17.08 17.77 -5.71
C GLN A 158 17.35 16.65 -4.72
N SER A 159 16.85 16.79 -3.50
CA SER A 159 16.91 15.76 -2.46
C SER A 159 15.63 15.75 -1.63
N LEU A 160 15.28 14.58 -1.13
CA LEU A 160 14.26 14.41 -0.09
C LEU A 160 14.96 14.06 1.22
N ASP A 161 14.86 14.93 2.21
CA ASP A 161 15.24 14.65 3.60
C ASP A 161 14.07 13.91 4.27
N MET A 162 14.15 12.57 4.31
CA MET A 162 13.09 11.73 4.88
C MET A 162 12.99 11.84 6.41
N TRP A 163 14.03 12.33 7.08
CA TRP A 163 13.99 12.60 8.53
C TRP A 163 13.15 13.81 8.88
N LYS A 164 12.99 14.74 7.92
CA LYS A 164 12.18 15.95 8.07
C LYS A 164 10.95 15.99 7.18
N GLY A 165 10.86 15.13 6.17
CA GLY A 165 9.78 15.13 5.20
C GLY A 165 9.81 16.32 4.25
N ILE A 166 10.99 16.82 3.88
CA ILE A 166 11.18 18.02 3.07
C ILE A 166 11.92 17.67 1.77
N VAL A 167 11.34 18.07 0.63
CA VAL A 167 12.03 18.11 -0.67
C VAL A 167 12.70 19.46 -0.82
N SER A 168 13.99 19.45 -1.17
CA SER A 168 14.77 20.65 -1.51
C SER A 168 15.29 20.52 -2.94
N SER A 169 15.03 21.53 -3.77
CA SER A 169 15.41 21.57 -5.18
C SER A 169 16.18 22.86 -5.46
N ASN A 170 17.34 22.73 -6.12
CA ASN A 170 18.12 23.84 -6.61
C ASN A 170 18.38 23.62 -8.10
N PHE A 171 18.24 24.64 -8.90
CA PHE A 171 18.53 24.59 -10.34
C PHE A 171 18.77 26.02 -10.87
N THR A 172 19.38 26.08 -12.05
CA THR A 172 19.59 27.34 -12.77
C THR A 172 18.78 27.35 -14.07
N LEU A 173 18.05 28.42 -14.34
CA LEU A 173 17.34 28.67 -15.60
C LEU A 173 17.71 30.05 -16.16
N ASN A 174 18.24 30.12 -17.40
CA ASN A 174 18.61 31.35 -18.06
C ASN A 174 19.58 32.23 -17.22
N GLY A 175 20.42 31.62 -16.40
CA GLY A 175 21.38 32.29 -15.52
C GLY A 175 20.78 32.82 -14.23
N VAL A 176 19.56 32.49 -13.90
CA VAL A 176 18.90 32.75 -12.61
C VAL A 176 18.90 31.46 -11.78
N ASP A 177 19.34 31.54 -10.54
CA ASP A 177 19.32 30.44 -9.59
C ASP A 177 17.99 30.39 -8.85
N TYR A 178 17.48 29.16 -8.69
CA TYR A 178 16.23 28.83 -8.00
C TYR A 178 16.51 27.94 -6.80
N GLU A 179 15.92 28.28 -5.67
CA GLU A 179 15.84 27.41 -4.50
C GLU A 179 14.38 27.18 -4.15
N VAL A 180 13.94 25.90 -4.12
CA VAL A 180 12.58 25.52 -3.79
C VAL A 180 12.59 24.48 -2.69
N GLN A 181 11.82 24.73 -1.64
CA GLN A 181 11.57 23.74 -0.58
C GLN A 181 10.08 23.44 -0.50
N THR A 182 9.73 22.16 -0.41
CA THR A 182 8.34 21.70 -0.35
C THR A 182 8.17 20.69 0.76
N VAL A 183 7.12 20.86 1.55
CA VAL A 183 6.79 20.01 2.70
C VAL A 183 5.28 19.76 2.75
N CYS A 184 4.86 18.58 3.21
CA CYS A 184 3.47 18.26 3.51
C CYS A 184 3.19 18.40 5.01
N HIS A 185 2.05 18.99 5.34
CA HIS A 185 1.59 19.05 6.73
C HIS A 185 1.23 17.63 7.25
N PRO A 186 1.62 17.26 8.48
CA PRO A 186 1.47 15.88 8.97
C PRO A 186 0.02 15.42 9.16
N THR A 187 -0.95 16.33 9.26
CA THR A 187 -2.36 16.00 9.55
C THR A 187 -3.39 16.73 8.67
N LEU A 188 -2.95 17.69 7.85
CA LEU A 188 -3.81 18.41 6.91
C LEU A 188 -3.48 18.02 5.47
N ASP A 189 -4.47 17.99 4.60
CA ASP A 189 -4.28 17.80 3.16
C ASP A 189 -3.73 19.09 2.55
N MET A 190 -2.47 19.39 2.88
CA MET A 190 -1.83 20.68 2.64
C MET A 190 -0.35 20.51 2.35
N ILE A 191 0.11 21.20 1.32
CA ILE A 191 1.54 21.47 1.13
C ILE A 191 1.86 22.91 1.52
N SER A 192 3.10 23.11 1.98
CA SER A 192 3.69 24.43 2.08
C SER A 192 5.00 24.44 1.31
N ALA A 193 5.28 25.53 0.62
CA ALA A 193 6.50 25.67 -0.14
C ALA A 193 7.11 27.07 0.04
N LYS A 194 8.45 27.11 -0.12
CA LYS A 194 9.23 28.33 -0.15
C LYS A 194 10.06 28.37 -1.42
N VAL A 195 9.88 29.41 -2.20
CA VAL A 195 10.60 29.67 -3.46
C VAL A 195 11.46 30.92 -3.30
N VAL A 196 12.71 30.82 -3.73
CA VAL A 196 13.66 31.96 -3.77
C VAL A 196 14.25 32.01 -5.17
N ASP A 197 14.00 33.13 -5.88
CA ASP A 197 14.58 33.42 -7.18
C ASP A 197 14.56 34.92 -7.48
N GLU A 198 15.58 35.42 -8.20
CA GLU A 198 15.69 36.83 -8.57
C GLU A 198 14.67 37.24 -9.66
N ALA A 199 14.15 36.28 -10.43
CA ALA A 199 13.14 36.54 -11.48
C ALA A 199 11.74 36.78 -10.89
N ARG A 200 11.53 36.43 -9.61
CA ARG A 200 10.23 36.53 -8.90
C ARG A 200 9.15 35.73 -9.62
N SER A 201 9.47 34.48 -9.91
CA SER A 201 8.57 33.60 -10.63
C SER A 201 7.26 33.37 -9.87
N GLY A 202 6.15 33.40 -10.58
CA GLY A 202 4.84 33.13 -10.03
C GLY A 202 4.65 31.66 -9.69
N ILE A 203 3.61 31.37 -8.92
CA ILE A 203 3.14 30.01 -8.68
C ILE A 203 1.85 29.81 -9.45
N ASN A 204 1.81 28.79 -10.30
CA ASN A 204 0.60 28.44 -11.03
C ASN A 204 -0.23 27.38 -10.29
N LEU A 205 -1.55 27.52 -10.37
CA LEU A 205 -2.53 26.52 -9.97
C LEU A 205 -3.38 26.18 -11.19
N ARG A 206 -3.31 24.94 -11.67
CA ARG A 206 -4.09 24.46 -12.82
C ARG A 206 -4.94 23.28 -12.41
N PHE A 207 -6.15 23.24 -12.90
CA PHE A 207 -7.13 22.24 -12.52
C PHE A 207 -7.64 21.46 -13.73
N PRO A 208 -7.52 20.12 -13.76
CA PRO A 208 -8.02 19.30 -14.86
C PRO A 208 -9.50 18.94 -14.69
N TYR A 209 -10.11 18.49 -15.79
CA TYR A 209 -11.32 17.67 -15.74
C TYR A 209 -10.93 16.19 -15.75
N PRO A 210 -11.60 15.29 -15.01
CA PRO A 210 -11.24 13.87 -14.99
C PRO A 210 -11.61 13.17 -16.31
N THR A 211 -10.79 12.22 -16.74
CA THR A 211 -11.10 11.38 -17.90
C THR A 211 -11.83 10.09 -17.56
N GLY A 212 -11.79 9.67 -16.30
CA GLY A 212 -12.25 8.35 -15.88
C GLY A 212 -11.44 7.21 -16.52
N GLN A 213 -10.18 7.46 -16.88
CA GLN A 213 -9.28 6.42 -17.38
C GLN A 213 -8.96 5.38 -16.30
N HIS A 214 -8.72 4.16 -16.75
CA HIS A 214 -8.37 3.04 -15.89
C HIS A 214 -7.07 3.28 -15.09
N SER A 215 -6.10 3.95 -15.68
CA SER A 215 -4.77 4.18 -15.13
C SER A 215 -4.25 5.57 -15.49
N ASP A 216 -3.08 5.94 -15.02
CA ASP A 216 -2.38 7.21 -15.21
C ASP A 216 -2.98 8.38 -14.40
N ASP A 217 -2.61 9.62 -14.74
CA ASP A 217 -3.07 10.83 -14.07
C ASP A 217 -4.59 11.06 -14.24
N ALA A 218 -5.19 10.44 -15.26
CA ALA A 218 -6.61 10.50 -15.59
C ALA A 218 -7.13 11.94 -15.77
N CYS A 219 -6.30 12.84 -16.31
CA CYS A 219 -6.56 14.26 -16.47
C CYS A 219 -6.84 14.65 -17.93
N ASP A 220 -7.84 15.49 -18.14
CA ASP A 220 -8.08 16.23 -19.39
C ASP A 220 -7.86 17.72 -19.15
N TRP A 221 -6.68 18.20 -19.50
CA TRP A 221 -6.27 19.60 -19.34
C TRP A 221 -6.90 20.55 -20.36
N LYS A 222 -7.61 20.02 -21.36
CA LYS A 222 -8.24 20.79 -22.44
C LYS A 222 -9.75 20.95 -22.27
N ALA A 223 -10.36 20.23 -21.36
CA ALA A 223 -11.81 20.22 -21.15
C ALA A 223 -12.29 21.37 -20.24
N ASN A 224 -11.73 22.57 -20.40
CA ASN A 224 -11.99 23.72 -19.53
C ASN A 224 -13.44 24.19 -19.51
N ASP A 225 -14.25 23.80 -20.47
CA ASP A 225 -15.68 24.10 -20.57
C ASP A 225 -16.56 23.17 -19.71
N LYS A 226 -16.05 22.02 -19.28
CA LYS A 226 -16.80 21.03 -18.49
C LYS A 226 -16.78 21.25 -16.98
N HIS A 227 -15.94 22.15 -16.50
CA HIS A 227 -15.79 22.43 -15.09
C HIS A 227 -15.49 23.90 -14.82
N ALA A 228 -15.59 24.30 -13.57
CA ALA A 228 -15.36 25.68 -13.16
C ALA A 228 -14.53 25.79 -11.89
N THR A 229 -13.72 26.84 -11.83
CA THR A 229 -13.07 27.32 -10.62
C THR A 229 -13.51 28.74 -10.34
N GLU A 230 -13.96 29.03 -9.15
CA GLU A 230 -14.40 30.35 -8.73
C GLU A 230 -13.63 30.79 -7.50
N VAL A 231 -13.15 32.05 -7.49
CA VAL A 231 -12.60 32.66 -6.28
C VAL A 231 -13.78 33.07 -5.41
N VAL A 232 -14.07 32.27 -4.38
CA VAL A 232 -15.20 32.54 -3.47
C VAL A 232 -14.85 33.49 -2.34
N ARG A 233 -13.53 33.65 -2.09
CA ARG A 233 -12.99 34.60 -1.12
C ARG A 233 -11.57 34.99 -1.50
N GLN A 234 -11.20 36.27 -1.27
CA GLN A 234 -9.83 36.75 -1.43
C GLN A 234 -9.60 37.93 -0.50
N ASP A 235 -8.44 37.96 0.16
CA ASP A 235 -7.92 39.09 0.91
C ASP A 235 -6.44 39.35 0.54
N ALA A 236 -5.71 40.11 1.36
CA ALA A 236 -4.33 40.51 1.05
C ALA A 236 -3.34 39.34 1.04
N GLN A 237 -3.61 38.23 1.73
CA GLN A 237 -2.67 37.11 1.92
C GLN A 237 -3.34 35.74 1.87
N CYS A 238 -4.59 35.67 1.42
CA CYS A 238 -5.30 34.42 1.33
C CYS A 238 -6.34 34.47 0.20
N ALA A 239 -6.56 33.32 -0.46
CA ALA A 239 -7.66 33.11 -1.38
C ALA A 239 -8.25 31.72 -1.20
N VAL A 240 -9.57 31.62 -1.36
CA VAL A 240 -10.30 30.34 -1.38
C VAL A 240 -10.91 30.16 -2.75
N LEU A 241 -10.52 29.10 -3.42
CA LEU A 241 -11.05 28.69 -4.73
C LEU A 241 -12.04 27.54 -4.52
N LYS A 242 -13.23 27.65 -5.13
CA LYS A 242 -14.20 26.55 -5.23
C LYS A 242 -14.07 25.89 -6.59
N ARG A 243 -13.86 24.59 -6.57
CA ARG A 243 -13.88 23.73 -7.76
C ARG A 243 -15.23 23.08 -7.92
N THR A 244 -15.76 23.02 -9.12
CA THR A 244 -17.02 22.35 -9.45
C THR A 244 -16.84 21.50 -10.71
N LEU A 245 -17.12 20.19 -10.56
CA LEU A 245 -17.04 19.17 -11.62
C LEU A 245 -18.33 18.35 -11.56
N ASP A 246 -19.22 18.50 -12.52
CA ASP A 246 -20.55 17.88 -12.49
C ASP A 246 -21.26 18.13 -11.13
N GLU A 247 -21.56 17.08 -10.36
CA GLU A 247 -22.16 17.17 -9.03
C GLU A 247 -21.13 17.23 -7.88
N THR A 248 -19.82 17.11 -8.20
CA THR A 248 -18.74 17.14 -7.23
C THR A 248 -18.22 18.57 -7.07
N SER A 249 -17.96 18.98 -5.83
CA SER A 249 -17.22 20.22 -5.56
C SER A 249 -16.22 20.01 -4.42
N TYR A 250 -15.13 20.78 -4.47
CA TYR A 250 -14.12 20.85 -3.42
C TYR A 250 -13.51 22.24 -3.38
N TYR A 251 -12.70 22.51 -2.35
CA TYR A 251 -12.11 23.81 -2.11
C TYR A 251 -10.59 23.73 -2.04
N VAL A 252 -9.95 24.79 -2.53
CA VAL A 252 -8.50 24.98 -2.43
C VAL A 252 -8.27 26.32 -1.74
N THR A 253 -7.67 26.28 -0.54
CA THR A 253 -7.30 27.46 0.20
C THR A 253 -5.81 27.71 -0.01
N LEU A 254 -5.48 28.88 -0.53
CA LEU A 254 -4.11 29.35 -0.73
C LEU A 254 -3.84 30.49 0.24
N SER A 255 -2.76 30.41 1.03
CA SER A 255 -2.26 31.52 1.83
C SER A 255 -0.79 31.78 1.51
N TRP A 256 -0.33 33.01 1.65
CA TRP A 256 1.05 33.37 1.35
C TRP A 256 1.57 34.44 2.30
N GLU A 257 2.89 34.48 2.43
CA GLU A 257 3.60 35.46 3.25
C GLU A 257 4.10 36.62 2.35
N GLY A 258 4.06 37.82 2.88
CA GLY A 258 4.49 38.98 2.13
C GLY A 258 3.40 39.54 1.19
N LYS A 259 3.82 40.15 0.08
CA LYS A 259 2.94 40.73 -0.92
C LYS A 259 2.96 39.90 -2.19
N ALA A 260 1.81 39.46 -2.62
CA ALA A 260 1.59 38.79 -3.88
C ALA A 260 0.15 39.03 -4.37
N HIS A 261 -0.11 38.76 -5.65
CA HIS A 261 -1.40 38.98 -6.31
C HIS A 261 -1.86 37.68 -6.97
N LEU A 262 -3.05 37.19 -6.59
CA LEU A 262 -3.67 36.06 -7.29
C LEU A 262 -4.44 36.58 -8.50
N LEU A 263 -4.11 36.09 -9.69
CA LEU A 263 -4.70 36.46 -10.98
C LEU A 263 -5.24 35.20 -11.67
N GLU A 264 -6.39 35.33 -12.34
CA GLU A 264 -6.85 34.31 -13.28
C GLU A 264 -6.17 34.54 -14.63
N LYS A 265 -5.28 33.64 -15.06
CA LYS A 265 -4.61 33.69 -16.37
C LYS A 265 -5.56 33.21 -17.47
N GLU A 266 -6.21 32.09 -17.21
CA GLU A 266 -7.20 31.44 -18.06
C GLU A 266 -8.24 30.72 -17.18
N ARG A 267 -9.32 30.26 -17.80
CA ARG A 267 -10.33 29.46 -17.08
C ARG A 267 -9.70 28.24 -16.42
N ASN A 268 -9.91 28.09 -15.11
CA ASN A 268 -9.32 27.04 -14.28
C ASN A 268 -7.78 27.08 -14.14
N TYR A 269 -7.18 28.23 -14.43
CA TYR A 269 -5.74 28.47 -14.35
C TYR A 269 -5.48 29.81 -13.65
N TYR A 270 -4.82 29.75 -12.50
CA TYR A 270 -4.53 30.91 -11.64
C TYR A 270 -3.01 31.05 -11.44
N ILE A 271 -2.55 32.26 -11.27
CA ILE A 271 -1.14 32.58 -10.96
C ILE A 271 -1.12 33.44 -9.71
N LEU A 272 -0.29 33.07 -8.74
CA LEU A 272 0.10 33.91 -7.61
C LEU A 272 1.43 34.60 -7.97
N GLU A 273 1.39 35.91 -8.24
CA GLU A 273 2.56 36.72 -8.62
C GLU A 273 3.16 37.41 -7.40
N PRO A 274 4.42 37.11 -6.98
CA PRO A 274 5.06 37.76 -5.85
C PRO A 274 5.67 39.11 -6.23
N GLU A 275 5.69 40.05 -5.28
CA GLU A 275 6.44 41.31 -5.41
C GLU A 275 7.92 41.22 -4.96
N ALA A 276 8.31 40.15 -4.28
CA ALA A 276 9.64 39.91 -3.72
C ALA A 276 10.31 38.66 -4.31
N GLU A 277 11.61 38.53 -4.18
CA GLU A 277 12.42 37.38 -4.60
C GLU A 277 12.15 36.11 -3.78
N THR A 278 11.52 36.25 -2.64
CA THR A 278 11.12 35.13 -1.78
C THR A 278 9.61 35.10 -1.66
N LEU A 279 9.04 33.93 -1.97
CA LEU A 279 7.63 33.62 -1.75
C LEU A 279 7.51 32.35 -0.91
N ALA A 280 6.89 32.46 0.26
CA ALA A 280 6.42 31.30 1.03
C ALA A 280 4.90 31.24 0.95
N PHE A 281 4.36 30.04 0.72
CA PHE A 281 2.90 29.83 0.61
C PHE A 281 2.50 28.47 1.13
N SER A 282 1.22 28.33 1.49
CA SER A 282 0.56 27.08 1.85
C SER A 282 -0.67 26.88 0.98
N CYS A 283 -0.90 25.65 0.50
CA CYS A 283 -2.03 25.26 -0.35
C CYS A 283 -2.72 24.03 0.25
N ARG A 284 -3.97 24.23 0.72
CA ARG A 284 -4.78 23.18 1.37
C ARG A 284 -5.97 22.79 0.50
N PHE A 285 -6.23 21.49 0.41
CA PHE A 285 -7.36 20.90 -0.33
C PHE A 285 -8.37 20.33 0.66
N THR A 286 -9.69 20.64 0.46
CA THR A 286 -10.76 20.16 1.35
C THR A 286 -12.02 19.82 0.58
N SER A 287 -12.75 18.77 1.00
CA SER A 287 -14.02 18.38 0.42
C SER A 287 -15.17 19.36 0.74
N GLU A 288 -15.04 20.08 1.86
CA GLU A 288 -16.03 21.07 2.31
C GLU A 288 -15.34 22.40 2.54
N LEU A 289 -16.12 23.49 2.41
CA LEU A 289 -15.65 24.81 2.81
C LEU A 289 -15.32 24.78 4.29
N LEU A 290 -14.11 25.21 4.63
CA LEU A 290 -13.69 25.30 6.03
C LEU A 290 -14.68 26.18 6.79
N LYS A 291 -15.31 25.62 7.83
CA LYS A 291 -16.31 26.32 8.63
C LYS A 291 -15.65 27.51 9.30
N GLU A 292 -16.24 28.66 9.08
CA GLU A 292 -15.86 29.89 9.76
C GLU A 292 -16.04 29.70 11.29
N THR A 293 -15.11 30.24 12.07
CA THR A 293 -15.42 30.57 13.46
C THR A 293 -16.68 31.43 13.50
N SER A 294 -17.42 31.47 14.58
CA SER A 294 -18.71 32.18 14.73
C SER A 294 -18.73 33.65 14.28
N ASP A 295 -17.62 34.14 13.77
CA ASP A 295 -17.41 35.46 13.14
C ASP A 295 -17.05 35.24 11.66
N ALA A 296 -18.01 35.53 10.76
CA ALA A 296 -17.90 35.42 9.32
C ALA A 296 -16.76 36.24 8.66
N SER A 297 -15.99 36.97 9.45
CA SER A 297 -14.85 37.79 9.00
C SER A 297 -13.47 37.12 9.17
N VAL A 298 -13.36 35.98 9.84
CA VAL A 298 -12.08 35.34 10.14
C VAL A 298 -11.84 34.15 9.19
N VAL A 299 -10.85 34.27 8.29
CA VAL A 299 -10.30 33.13 7.53
C VAL A 299 -9.54 32.26 8.53
N GLU A 300 -9.70 30.95 8.47
CA GLU A 300 -8.76 30.05 9.11
C GLU A 300 -7.37 30.32 8.50
N THR A 301 -6.47 30.84 9.32
CA THR A 301 -5.08 31.07 8.90
C THR A 301 -4.41 29.70 8.75
N LEU A 302 -3.99 29.37 7.53
CA LEU A 302 -3.22 28.13 7.32
C LEU A 302 -1.85 28.23 8.02
N PRO A 303 -1.30 27.12 8.51
CA PRO A 303 0.09 27.08 8.93
C PRO A 303 1.05 27.63 7.86
N THR A 304 2.01 28.42 8.28
CA THR A 304 3.08 28.95 7.42
C THR A 304 4.03 27.85 6.97
N PHE A 305 4.92 28.14 6.03
CA PHE A 305 5.97 27.20 5.61
C PHE A 305 6.84 26.77 6.80
N GLU A 306 7.23 27.71 7.66
CA GLU A 306 8.08 27.42 8.81
C GLU A 306 7.35 26.55 9.85
N GLU A 307 6.10 26.85 10.18
CA GLU A 307 5.28 26.05 11.09
C GLU A 307 5.08 24.62 10.54
N THR A 308 4.73 24.49 9.28
CA THR A 308 4.57 23.19 8.61
C THR A 308 5.88 22.40 8.61
N SER A 309 7.02 23.04 8.36
CA SER A 309 8.34 22.39 8.38
C SER A 309 8.71 21.87 9.77
N ILE A 310 8.43 22.65 10.82
CA ILE A 310 8.67 22.25 12.21
C ILE A 310 7.78 21.04 12.58
N GLU A 311 6.49 21.08 12.23
CA GLU A 311 5.56 20.01 12.54
C GLU A 311 5.89 18.73 11.74
N SER A 312 6.25 18.85 10.46
CA SER A 312 6.69 17.74 9.64
C SER A 312 7.94 17.08 10.20
N ALA A 313 8.96 17.87 10.56
CA ALA A 313 10.20 17.36 11.16
C ALA A 313 9.94 16.63 12.49
N ALA A 314 9.04 17.15 13.32
CA ALA A 314 8.65 16.50 14.57
C ALA A 314 7.94 15.16 14.30
N HIS A 315 6.99 15.13 13.37
CA HIS A 315 6.25 13.93 12.96
C HIS A 315 7.17 12.83 12.43
N TRP A 316 8.07 13.17 11.48
CA TRP A 316 8.97 12.18 10.90
C TRP A 316 10.01 11.67 11.89
N LYS A 317 10.53 12.55 12.75
CA LYS A 317 11.39 12.14 13.85
C LYS A 317 10.67 11.13 14.75
N GLU A 318 9.42 11.39 15.13
CA GLU A 318 8.60 10.46 15.92
C GLU A 318 8.39 9.14 15.19
N PHE A 319 8.02 9.17 13.90
CA PHE A 319 7.85 7.97 13.07
C PHE A 319 9.11 7.09 13.08
N TRP A 320 10.27 7.66 12.79
CA TRP A 320 11.52 6.90 12.72
C TRP A 320 12.04 6.43 14.09
N THR A 321 11.77 7.17 15.17
CA THR A 321 12.26 6.81 16.51
C THR A 321 11.35 5.81 17.23
N ASN A 322 10.05 5.84 17.01
CA ASN A 322 9.08 4.92 17.65
C ASN A 322 8.93 3.60 16.88
N GLY A 323 9.15 3.60 15.56
CA GLY A 323 9.13 2.41 14.74
C GLY A 323 10.33 1.48 14.93
N ALA A 324 10.31 0.33 14.27
CA ALA A 324 11.48 -0.54 14.18
C ALA A 324 12.55 0.03 13.25
N ALA A 325 13.77 -0.46 13.37
CA ALA A 325 14.88 -0.14 12.48
C ALA A 325 15.66 -1.40 12.11
N VAL A 326 16.18 -1.46 10.89
CA VAL A 326 17.08 -2.51 10.40
C VAL A 326 18.29 -1.86 9.74
N ASP A 327 19.47 -2.18 10.21
CA ASP A 327 20.75 -1.61 9.79
C ASP A 327 21.62 -2.68 9.13
N PHE A 328 21.96 -2.47 7.87
CA PHE A 328 22.82 -3.34 7.06
C PHE A 328 24.24 -2.81 6.92
N SER A 329 24.63 -1.72 7.60
CA SER A 329 25.94 -1.09 7.46
C SER A 329 27.10 -1.98 7.87
N HIS A 330 26.86 -2.98 8.69
CA HIS A 330 27.84 -3.97 9.12
C HIS A 330 27.98 -5.16 8.17
N CYS A 331 27.09 -5.30 7.19
CA CYS A 331 27.15 -6.37 6.19
C CYS A 331 28.30 -6.12 5.21
N THR A 332 28.97 -7.20 4.82
CA THR A 332 30.05 -7.16 3.81
C THR A 332 29.60 -7.64 2.43
N ASP A 333 28.40 -8.23 2.31
CA ASP A 333 27.80 -8.52 1.01
C ASP A 333 27.53 -7.21 0.26
N PRO A 334 28.02 -7.05 -1.00
CA PRO A 334 27.87 -5.79 -1.75
C PRO A 334 26.44 -5.39 -2.05
N ARG A 335 25.49 -6.34 -1.98
CA ARG A 335 24.06 -6.11 -2.23
C ARG A 335 23.34 -5.51 -1.01
N ALA A 336 23.94 -5.56 0.18
CA ALA A 336 23.32 -5.13 1.43
C ALA A 336 22.93 -3.64 1.40
N LYS A 337 23.76 -2.79 0.81
CA LYS A 337 23.48 -1.36 0.65
C LYS A 337 22.21 -1.09 -0.17
N GLU A 338 22.01 -1.83 -1.27
CA GLU A 338 20.79 -1.70 -2.07
C GLU A 338 19.56 -2.23 -1.33
N LEU A 339 19.70 -3.32 -0.56
CA LEU A 339 18.60 -3.82 0.26
C LEU A 339 18.19 -2.80 1.33
N GLU A 340 19.16 -2.17 2.01
CA GLU A 340 18.91 -1.11 2.99
C GLU A 340 18.17 0.07 2.38
N ARG A 341 18.64 0.55 1.21
CA ARG A 341 17.99 1.64 0.48
C ARG A 341 16.52 1.31 0.19
N ARG A 342 16.25 0.11 -0.33
CA ARG A 342 14.86 -0.35 -0.59
C ARG A 342 14.02 -0.37 0.67
N VAL A 343 14.57 -0.83 1.79
CA VAL A 343 13.87 -0.93 3.08
C VAL A 343 13.51 0.46 3.62
N VAL A 344 14.46 1.38 3.66
CA VAL A 344 14.23 2.73 4.22
C VAL A 344 13.26 3.52 3.35
N LEU A 345 13.47 3.53 2.02
CA LEU A 345 12.57 4.23 1.10
C LEU A 345 11.15 3.64 1.11
N SER A 346 11.01 2.32 1.23
CA SER A 346 9.69 1.68 1.29
C SER A 346 8.90 2.10 2.52
N GLN A 347 9.54 2.25 3.70
CA GLN A 347 8.85 2.75 4.90
C GLN A 347 8.27 4.15 4.67
N TYR A 348 9.08 5.06 4.15
CA TYR A 348 8.65 6.43 3.86
C TYR A 348 7.49 6.45 2.85
N LEU A 349 7.66 5.78 1.69
CA LEU A 349 6.66 5.75 0.63
C LEU A 349 5.31 5.20 1.09
N LEU A 350 5.32 4.08 1.82
CA LEU A 350 4.10 3.47 2.33
C LEU A 350 3.43 4.34 3.40
N ALA A 351 4.21 5.00 4.24
CA ALA A 351 3.67 5.90 5.25
C ALA A 351 2.95 7.10 4.62
N ILE A 352 3.50 7.70 3.55
CA ILE A 352 2.88 8.86 2.90
C ILE A 352 1.72 8.52 1.96
N GLN A 353 1.61 7.27 1.45
CA GLN A 353 0.70 6.94 0.36
C GLN A 353 -0.29 5.81 0.65
N SER A 354 -0.02 4.96 1.66
CA SER A 354 -0.79 3.74 1.90
C SER A 354 -1.23 3.55 3.35
N ALA A 355 -0.94 4.50 4.22
CA ALA A 355 -1.21 4.41 5.66
C ALA A 355 -2.33 5.37 6.14
N GLY A 356 -3.28 5.68 5.27
CA GLY A 356 -4.43 6.53 5.57
C GLY A 356 -5.64 5.77 6.14
N SER A 357 -6.76 6.48 6.19
CA SER A 357 -8.05 5.97 6.72
C SER A 357 -8.78 5.00 5.79
N PHE A 358 -8.37 4.92 4.52
CA PHE A 358 -8.95 4.02 3.53
C PHE A 358 -7.95 2.99 3.03
N PRO A 359 -8.40 1.80 2.59
CA PRO A 359 -7.55 0.85 1.90
C PRO A 359 -6.92 1.49 0.65
N PRO A 360 -5.64 1.23 0.37
CA PRO A 360 -4.97 1.85 -0.77
C PRO A 360 -5.31 1.17 -2.11
N GLN A 361 -5.16 1.91 -3.21
CA GLN A 361 -4.93 1.35 -4.53
C GLN A 361 -3.46 0.91 -4.68
N GLU A 362 -3.11 0.15 -5.72
CA GLU A 362 -1.74 -0.36 -5.95
C GLU A 362 -0.68 0.76 -6.02
N THR A 363 -1.05 1.90 -6.57
CA THR A 363 -0.16 3.07 -6.79
C THR A 363 -0.23 4.12 -5.67
N GLY A 364 -0.90 3.82 -4.56
CA GLY A 364 -1.05 4.72 -3.43
C GLY A 364 -1.81 5.99 -3.78
N LEU A 365 -1.25 7.15 -3.45
CA LEU A 365 -1.78 8.48 -3.75
C LEU A 365 -0.93 9.22 -4.81
N THR A 366 -0.28 8.47 -5.73
CA THR A 366 0.53 9.06 -6.79
C THR A 366 -0.28 9.27 -8.07
N PHE A 367 -0.90 8.22 -8.58
CA PHE A 367 -1.75 8.23 -9.77
C PHE A 367 -2.73 7.05 -9.76
N ASN A 368 -3.72 7.06 -10.68
CA ASN A 368 -4.75 6.03 -10.66
C ASN A 368 -4.25 4.68 -11.21
N SER A 369 -4.57 3.62 -10.46
CA SER A 369 -4.62 2.23 -10.89
C SER A 369 -6.05 1.75 -10.69
N TRP A 370 -6.65 1.09 -11.68
CA TRP A 370 -8.05 0.65 -11.61
C TRP A 370 -9.03 1.75 -11.15
N PHE A 371 -8.95 2.92 -11.78
CA PHE A 371 -9.78 4.09 -11.45
C PHE A 371 -9.56 4.68 -10.06
N GLY A 372 -8.47 4.30 -9.38
CA GLY A 372 -8.20 4.72 -8.00
C GLY A 372 -8.92 3.90 -6.93
N LYS A 373 -9.63 2.83 -7.30
CA LYS A 373 -10.38 1.99 -6.36
C LYS A 373 -9.46 1.21 -5.42
N PHE A 374 -10.00 0.84 -4.26
CA PHE A 374 -9.26 0.09 -3.25
C PHE A 374 -9.03 -1.35 -3.71
N HIS A 375 -7.84 -1.85 -3.43
CA HIS A 375 -7.44 -3.22 -3.76
C HIS A 375 -7.33 -4.04 -2.48
N LEU A 376 -8.43 -4.70 -2.07
CA LEU A 376 -8.44 -5.45 -0.82
C LEU A 376 -7.58 -6.71 -0.85
N GLU A 377 -7.28 -7.27 -2.03
CA GLU A 377 -6.32 -8.36 -2.16
C GLU A 377 -4.88 -7.91 -1.88
N MET A 378 -4.60 -6.63 -2.12
CA MET A 378 -3.27 -6.05 -1.90
C MET A 378 -3.10 -5.41 -0.51
N ILE A 379 -4.16 -5.27 0.29
CA ILE A 379 -4.06 -4.60 1.60
C ILE A 379 -3.06 -5.29 2.53
N TRP A 380 -2.96 -6.61 2.48
CA TRP A 380 -1.98 -7.36 3.26
C TRP A 380 -0.55 -6.95 2.88
N TRP A 381 -0.28 -6.83 1.59
CA TRP A 381 1.00 -6.41 1.04
C TRP A 381 1.32 -4.94 1.32
N HIS A 382 0.32 -4.08 1.36
CA HIS A 382 0.50 -2.66 1.70
C HIS A 382 0.75 -2.43 3.19
N GLN A 383 0.14 -3.20 4.10
CA GLN A 383 -0.05 -2.75 5.48
C GLN A 383 0.34 -3.74 6.57
N SER A 384 0.57 -5.03 6.29
CA SER A 384 0.97 -5.99 7.35
C SER A 384 2.28 -5.61 8.03
N TRP A 385 3.19 -4.97 7.33
CA TRP A 385 4.44 -4.46 7.88
C TRP A 385 4.22 -3.43 9.01
N LEU A 386 3.13 -2.65 8.97
CA LEU A 386 2.88 -1.59 9.97
C LEU A 386 2.90 -2.16 11.40
N ALA A 387 2.17 -3.23 11.66
CA ALA A 387 2.17 -3.87 12.98
C ALA A 387 3.51 -4.54 13.30
N LEU A 388 4.21 -5.07 12.30
CA LEU A 388 5.50 -5.74 12.50
C LEU A 388 6.64 -4.75 12.78
N TRP A 389 6.50 -3.50 12.32
CA TRP A 389 7.47 -2.43 12.50
C TRP A 389 7.10 -1.41 13.58
N GLY A 390 6.03 -1.67 14.39
CA GLY A 390 5.64 -0.82 15.51
C GLY A 390 4.82 0.41 15.13
N HIS A 391 4.10 0.36 14.00
CA HIS A 391 3.19 1.39 13.49
C HIS A 391 1.74 0.90 13.43
N GLU A 392 1.34 0.03 14.34
CA GLU A 392 0.00 -0.60 14.36
C GLU A 392 -1.15 0.40 14.44
N ASN A 393 -0.94 1.58 15.02
CA ASN A 393 -1.92 2.67 15.02
C ASN A 393 -2.30 3.13 13.60
N LEU A 394 -1.38 3.09 12.65
CA LEU A 394 -1.66 3.40 11.26
C LEU A 394 -2.47 2.28 10.59
N LEU A 395 -2.21 1.02 10.93
CA LEU A 395 -3.03 -0.10 10.48
C LEU A 395 -4.47 -0.01 11.03
N GLU A 396 -4.63 0.30 12.32
CA GLU A 396 -5.95 0.48 12.94
C GLU A 396 -6.78 1.58 12.28
N ARG A 397 -6.13 2.64 11.78
CA ARG A 397 -6.80 3.70 11.04
C ARG A 397 -7.52 3.14 9.81
N THR A 398 -6.84 2.33 9.00
CA THR A 398 -7.44 1.70 7.82
C THR A 398 -8.49 0.64 8.18
N LEU A 399 -8.30 -0.13 9.26
CA LEU A 399 -9.28 -1.15 9.66
C LEU A 399 -10.63 -0.55 10.04
N GLY A 400 -10.70 0.71 10.43
CA GLY A 400 -11.95 1.44 10.66
C GLY A 400 -12.85 1.51 9.42
N TRP A 401 -12.29 1.48 8.21
CA TRP A 401 -13.09 1.43 6.98
C TRP A 401 -13.88 0.11 6.87
N TYR A 402 -13.29 -1.03 7.24
CA TYR A 402 -14.01 -2.31 7.24
C TYR A 402 -15.23 -2.31 8.17
N GLU A 403 -15.10 -1.64 9.33
CA GLU A 403 -16.22 -1.47 10.27
C GLU A 403 -17.33 -0.62 9.65
N ALA A 404 -16.98 0.45 8.94
CA ALA A 404 -17.93 1.37 8.32
C ALA A 404 -18.72 0.72 7.17
N VAL A 405 -18.12 -0.17 6.39
CA VAL A 405 -18.74 -0.81 5.20
C VAL A 405 -19.28 -2.22 5.47
N GLU A 406 -19.29 -2.70 6.71
CA GLU A 406 -19.85 -4.01 7.07
C GLU A 406 -21.25 -4.26 6.49
N PRO A 407 -22.21 -3.31 6.53
CA PRO A 407 -23.54 -3.55 5.96
C PRO A 407 -23.54 -3.86 4.47
N VAL A 408 -22.67 -3.21 3.69
CA VAL A 408 -22.50 -3.45 2.25
C VAL A 408 -21.87 -4.82 2.01
N ALA A 409 -20.83 -5.16 2.74
CA ALA A 409 -20.16 -6.45 2.66
C ALA A 409 -21.10 -7.63 3.04
N ARG A 410 -22.01 -7.42 3.99
CA ARG A 410 -23.05 -8.38 4.38
C ARG A 410 -24.07 -8.59 3.26
N GLU A 411 -24.51 -7.50 2.62
CA GLU A 411 -25.45 -7.60 1.50
C GLU A 411 -24.83 -8.32 0.30
N ILE A 412 -23.54 -8.09 0.02
CA ILE A 412 -22.80 -8.81 -1.02
C ILE A 412 -22.77 -10.32 -0.71
N ALA A 413 -22.45 -10.72 0.53
CA ALA A 413 -22.47 -12.12 0.96
C ALA A 413 -23.85 -12.75 0.76
N ARG A 414 -24.90 -12.08 1.26
CA ARG A 414 -26.30 -12.53 1.15
C ARG A 414 -26.74 -12.69 -0.30
N ARG A 415 -26.41 -11.75 -1.17
CA ARG A 415 -26.70 -11.79 -2.63
C ARG A 415 -26.01 -12.99 -3.31
N GLN A 416 -24.80 -13.33 -2.87
CA GLN A 416 -24.06 -14.50 -3.35
C GLN A 416 -24.53 -15.81 -2.70
N GLY A 417 -25.46 -15.78 -1.74
CA GLY A 417 -26.01 -16.95 -1.07
C GLY A 417 -25.19 -17.45 0.13
N PHE A 418 -24.33 -16.58 0.69
CA PHE A 418 -23.45 -16.90 1.83
C PHE A 418 -23.83 -16.13 3.09
N GLU A 419 -23.33 -16.63 4.23
CA GLU A 419 -23.44 -16.00 5.54
C GLU A 419 -22.33 -14.96 5.76
N GLY A 420 -22.46 -14.14 6.81
CA GLY A 420 -21.43 -13.22 7.24
C GLY A 420 -21.19 -12.05 6.29
N VAL A 421 -19.92 -11.69 6.08
CA VAL A 421 -19.48 -10.56 5.26
C VAL A 421 -18.53 -11.01 4.15
N ARG A 422 -18.70 -10.45 2.95
CA ARG A 422 -17.86 -10.72 1.79
C ARG A 422 -16.99 -9.51 1.46
N TRP A 423 -15.69 -9.68 1.53
CA TRP A 423 -14.70 -8.69 1.14
C TRP A 423 -14.33 -8.89 -0.33
N MET A 424 -14.67 -7.89 -1.17
CA MET A 424 -14.43 -7.98 -2.61
C MET A 424 -13.02 -7.46 -2.96
N LYS A 425 -12.45 -7.95 -4.07
CA LYS A 425 -11.12 -7.53 -4.54
C LYS A 425 -11.02 -6.02 -4.63
N MET A 426 -11.95 -5.40 -5.36
CA MET A 426 -11.88 -4.01 -5.76
C MET A 426 -13.16 -3.29 -5.37
N THR A 427 -13.02 -2.27 -4.55
CA THR A 427 -14.14 -1.52 -3.98
C THR A 427 -13.90 -0.01 -4.07
N ASP A 428 -14.98 0.74 -3.88
CA ASP A 428 -14.95 2.17 -3.68
C ASP A 428 -15.06 2.53 -2.18
N PRO A 429 -15.03 3.83 -1.79
CA PRO A 429 -15.15 4.25 -0.39
C PRO A 429 -16.40 3.75 0.34
N SER A 430 -17.49 3.50 -0.37
CA SER A 430 -18.73 2.97 0.21
C SER A 430 -18.71 1.46 0.45
N GLY A 431 -17.65 0.74 0.03
CA GLY A 431 -17.56 -0.70 0.07
C GLY A 431 -18.22 -1.41 -1.12
N MET A 432 -18.79 -0.64 -2.07
CA MET A 432 -19.40 -1.22 -3.26
C MET A 432 -18.34 -1.79 -4.20
N GLU A 433 -18.58 -2.99 -4.70
CA GLU A 433 -17.65 -3.69 -5.59
C GLU A 433 -17.64 -3.11 -7.02
N ALA A 434 -16.47 -3.13 -7.65
CA ALA A 434 -16.36 -2.86 -9.08
C ALA A 434 -16.59 -4.15 -9.90
N PRO A 435 -17.50 -4.17 -10.89
CA PRO A 435 -17.75 -5.35 -11.72
C PRO A 435 -16.48 -5.90 -12.38
N SER A 436 -16.21 -7.21 -12.23
CA SER A 436 -14.99 -7.84 -12.75
C SER A 436 -15.22 -9.32 -13.05
N ASN A 437 -14.62 -9.82 -14.17
CA ASN A 437 -14.67 -11.25 -14.51
C ASN A 437 -13.56 -12.07 -13.83
N VAL A 438 -12.67 -11.42 -13.09
CA VAL A 438 -11.62 -12.03 -12.27
C VAL A 438 -11.83 -11.65 -10.82
N GLY A 439 -11.82 -10.36 -10.51
CA GLY A 439 -11.84 -9.85 -9.14
C GLY A 439 -13.05 -10.27 -8.32
N SER A 440 -14.22 -10.44 -8.95
CA SER A 440 -15.43 -10.90 -8.25
C SER A 440 -15.33 -12.34 -7.73
N PHE A 441 -14.44 -13.15 -8.30
CA PHE A 441 -14.24 -14.56 -7.92
C PHE A 441 -13.01 -14.80 -7.05
N LEU A 442 -12.17 -13.77 -6.80
CA LEU A 442 -11.03 -13.91 -5.90
C LEU A 442 -11.51 -14.10 -4.46
N ILE A 443 -10.83 -14.98 -3.72
CA ILE A 443 -11.18 -15.28 -2.33
C ILE A 443 -10.01 -15.09 -1.35
N TRP A 444 -8.79 -14.99 -1.81
CA TRP A 444 -7.63 -14.92 -0.94
C TRP A 444 -7.55 -13.63 -0.09
N GLN A 445 -8.26 -12.57 -0.48
CA GLN A 445 -8.43 -11.35 0.33
C GLN A 445 -9.45 -11.53 1.47
N GLN A 446 -10.31 -12.53 1.40
CA GLN A 446 -11.36 -12.73 2.40
C GLN A 446 -10.83 -12.87 3.83
N PRO A 447 -9.75 -13.64 4.09
CA PRO A 447 -9.19 -13.77 5.42
C PRO A 447 -8.34 -12.58 5.88
N HIS A 448 -8.02 -11.62 5.02
CA HIS A 448 -7.08 -10.53 5.36
C HIS A 448 -7.50 -9.75 6.60
N PHE A 449 -8.80 -9.46 6.76
CA PHE A 449 -9.27 -8.75 7.95
C PHE A 449 -8.94 -9.53 9.24
N ILE A 450 -9.13 -10.84 9.26
CA ILE A 450 -8.80 -11.69 10.42
C ILE A 450 -7.29 -11.64 10.70
N TYR A 451 -6.47 -11.72 9.66
CA TYR A 451 -5.01 -11.67 9.79
C TYR A 451 -4.53 -10.31 10.34
N LEU A 452 -5.01 -9.22 9.77
CA LEU A 452 -4.60 -7.87 10.16
C LEU A 452 -5.09 -7.52 11.58
N ALA A 453 -6.32 -7.91 11.94
CA ALA A 453 -6.83 -7.78 13.31
C ALA A 453 -5.98 -8.59 14.32
N GLU A 454 -5.54 -9.79 13.94
CA GLU A 454 -4.62 -10.60 14.75
C GLU A 454 -3.27 -9.91 14.94
N LEU A 455 -2.71 -9.27 13.89
CA LEU A 455 -1.46 -8.51 14.02
C LEU A 455 -1.60 -7.33 14.99
N VAL A 456 -2.71 -6.58 14.91
CA VAL A 456 -2.99 -5.49 15.86
C VAL A 456 -3.09 -6.04 17.29
N TYR A 457 -3.84 -7.13 17.50
CA TYR A 457 -3.94 -7.75 18.82
C TYR A 457 -2.58 -8.21 19.36
N ARG A 458 -1.74 -8.80 18.51
CA ARG A 458 -0.39 -9.27 18.89
C ARG A 458 0.54 -8.12 19.28
N ALA A 459 0.38 -6.95 18.62
CA ALA A 459 1.13 -5.74 18.97
C ALA A 459 0.71 -5.19 20.36
N HIS A 460 -0.60 -5.17 20.64
CA HIS A 460 -1.19 -4.64 21.89
C HIS A 460 -2.33 -5.52 22.40
N PRO A 461 -2.03 -6.67 23.05
CA PRO A 461 -3.08 -7.54 23.57
C PRO A 461 -3.96 -6.81 24.60
N SER A 462 -5.24 -6.59 24.28
CA SER A 462 -6.19 -5.91 25.17
C SER A 462 -7.63 -6.39 24.93
N GLU A 463 -8.47 -6.25 25.98
CA GLU A 463 -9.91 -6.51 25.88
C GLU A 463 -10.60 -5.49 24.95
N GLU A 464 -10.06 -4.29 24.81
CA GLU A 464 -10.58 -3.26 23.91
C GLU A 464 -10.48 -3.67 22.46
N ILE A 465 -9.32 -4.17 22.03
CA ILE A 465 -9.10 -4.68 20.66
C ILE A 465 -10.01 -5.87 20.37
N ILE A 466 -10.15 -6.81 21.34
CA ILE A 466 -11.08 -7.93 21.17
C ILE A 466 -12.52 -7.42 21.03
N ARG A 467 -12.96 -6.52 21.87
CA ARG A 467 -14.32 -5.95 21.80
C ARG A 467 -14.57 -5.22 20.49
N ARG A 468 -13.58 -4.49 19.98
CA ARG A 468 -13.68 -3.74 18.73
C ARG A 468 -13.81 -4.67 17.53
N TYR A 469 -12.91 -5.62 17.36
CA TYR A 469 -12.81 -6.38 16.10
C TYR A 469 -13.47 -7.76 16.11
N ASN A 470 -13.79 -8.35 17.29
CA ASN A 470 -14.27 -9.73 17.36
C ASN A 470 -15.52 -9.97 16.52
N GLN A 471 -16.51 -9.04 16.52
CA GLN A 471 -17.72 -9.21 15.72
C GLN A 471 -17.36 -9.40 14.24
N LEU A 472 -16.55 -8.51 13.69
CA LEU A 472 -16.20 -8.55 12.28
C LEU A 472 -15.29 -9.74 11.91
N VAL A 473 -14.43 -10.17 12.84
CA VAL A 473 -13.69 -11.45 12.73
C VAL A 473 -14.65 -12.63 12.61
N GLN A 474 -15.70 -12.67 13.46
CA GLN A 474 -16.70 -13.75 13.43
C GLN A 474 -17.52 -13.74 12.13
N GLU A 475 -17.94 -12.57 11.66
CA GLU A 475 -18.71 -12.43 10.43
C GLU A 475 -17.87 -12.77 9.19
N THR A 476 -16.59 -12.43 9.18
CA THR A 476 -15.65 -12.84 8.13
C THR A 476 -15.48 -14.35 8.10
N ALA A 477 -15.34 -14.99 9.28
CA ALA A 477 -15.23 -16.43 9.41
C ALA A 477 -16.55 -17.16 9.06
N ALA A 478 -17.72 -16.56 9.34
CA ALA A 478 -19.02 -17.11 8.95
C ALA A 478 -19.15 -17.22 7.41
N PHE A 479 -18.70 -16.17 6.69
CA PHE A 479 -18.60 -16.27 5.23
C PHE A 479 -17.69 -17.42 4.80
N MET A 480 -16.49 -17.50 5.38
CA MET A 480 -15.51 -18.54 5.03
C MET A 480 -16.04 -19.95 5.26
N TYR A 481 -16.80 -20.16 6.34
CA TYR A 481 -17.47 -21.42 6.62
C TYR A 481 -18.54 -21.74 5.57
N SER A 482 -19.43 -20.78 5.29
CA SER A 482 -20.54 -20.99 4.34
C SER A 482 -20.07 -21.14 2.88
N PHE A 483 -18.91 -20.59 2.52
CA PHE A 483 -18.30 -20.73 1.20
C PHE A 483 -17.70 -22.13 0.97
N ALA A 484 -17.15 -22.75 2.00
CA ALA A 484 -16.58 -24.10 1.90
C ALA A 484 -17.67 -25.14 1.64
N THR A 485 -17.43 -26.04 0.69
CA THR A 485 -18.41 -27.06 0.27
C THR A 485 -18.00 -28.42 0.82
N TYR A 486 -18.91 -29.09 1.56
CA TYR A 486 -18.63 -30.44 2.03
C TYR A 486 -18.79 -31.46 0.91
N ASP A 487 -17.76 -32.29 0.68
CA ASP A 487 -17.73 -33.41 -0.24
C ASP A 487 -18.02 -34.70 0.55
N GLU A 488 -19.26 -35.22 0.42
CA GLU A 488 -19.71 -36.42 1.11
C GLU A 488 -18.85 -37.64 0.76
N MET A 489 -18.42 -37.78 -0.50
CA MET A 489 -17.63 -38.94 -0.95
C MET A 489 -16.18 -38.90 -0.42
N GLY A 490 -15.60 -37.74 -0.38
CA GLY A 490 -14.25 -37.53 0.14
C GLY A 490 -14.23 -37.28 1.66
N ALA A 491 -15.38 -37.09 2.30
CA ALA A 491 -15.54 -36.71 3.70
C ALA A 491 -14.68 -35.52 4.10
N ARG A 492 -14.63 -34.48 3.25
CA ARG A 492 -13.76 -33.31 3.38
C ARG A 492 -14.43 -32.04 2.88
N PHE A 493 -13.96 -30.88 3.33
CA PHE A 493 -14.38 -29.58 2.78
C PHE A 493 -13.48 -29.15 1.61
N LEU A 494 -14.12 -28.60 0.58
CA LEU A 494 -13.51 -28.11 -0.65
C LEU A 494 -13.69 -26.59 -0.76
N LEU A 495 -12.69 -25.93 -1.35
CA LEU A 495 -12.83 -24.57 -1.90
C LEU A 495 -12.96 -24.69 -3.43
N LYS A 496 -14.09 -24.26 -3.98
CA LYS A 496 -14.39 -24.31 -5.43
C LYS A 496 -15.16 -23.07 -5.87
N GLY A 497 -15.34 -22.86 -7.18
CA GLY A 497 -16.05 -21.68 -7.69
C GLY A 497 -15.35 -20.36 -7.38
N CYS A 498 -14.03 -20.38 -7.42
CA CYS A 498 -13.17 -19.23 -7.12
C CYS A 498 -12.02 -19.11 -8.11
N ILE A 499 -11.49 -17.92 -8.24
CA ILE A 499 -10.18 -17.66 -8.84
C ILE A 499 -9.20 -17.46 -7.67
N PRO A 500 -8.07 -18.17 -7.64
CA PRO A 500 -7.06 -17.99 -6.60
C PRO A 500 -6.16 -16.79 -6.86
N ALA A 501 -5.18 -16.55 -5.99
CA ALA A 501 -4.15 -15.53 -6.20
C ALA A 501 -3.42 -15.72 -7.54
N GLN A 502 -3.24 -16.96 -7.99
CA GLN A 502 -2.77 -17.27 -9.35
C GLN A 502 -3.93 -17.08 -10.35
N GLU A 503 -4.09 -15.89 -10.91
CA GLU A 503 -5.24 -15.48 -11.72
C GLU A 503 -5.36 -16.15 -13.09
N THR A 504 -4.40 -16.98 -13.48
CA THR A 504 -4.47 -17.81 -14.70
C THR A 504 -5.45 -18.97 -14.60
N LEU A 505 -5.88 -19.36 -13.38
CA LEU A 505 -6.92 -20.36 -13.14
C LEU A 505 -8.31 -19.75 -13.31
N ARG A 506 -9.33 -20.63 -13.47
CA ARG A 506 -10.72 -20.23 -13.76
C ARG A 506 -11.68 -20.66 -12.67
N ALA A 507 -12.59 -19.79 -12.27
CA ALA A 507 -13.59 -20.10 -11.24
C ALA A 507 -14.40 -21.36 -11.51
N ALA A 508 -14.70 -21.67 -12.79
CA ALA A 508 -15.51 -22.81 -13.16
C ALA A 508 -14.85 -24.18 -12.90
N THR A 509 -13.51 -24.23 -12.85
CA THR A 509 -12.76 -25.50 -12.73
C THR A 509 -11.90 -25.58 -11.49
N THR A 510 -11.48 -24.46 -10.93
CA THR A 510 -10.57 -24.43 -9.76
C THR A 510 -11.17 -25.12 -8.54
N ILE A 511 -10.43 -26.07 -8.01
CA ILE A 511 -10.75 -26.83 -6.80
C ILE A 511 -9.52 -26.83 -5.89
N ASN A 512 -9.69 -26.41 -4.63
CA ASN A 512 -8.66 -26.51 -3.60
C ASN A 512 -7.32 -25.86 -3.99
N PRO A 513 -7.27 -24.57 -4.31
CA PRO A 513 -6.01 -23.90 -4.54
C PRO A 513 -5.21 -23.82 -3.22
N PRO A 514 -3.89 -24.09 -3.25
CA PRO A 514 -3.09 -24.37 -2.04
C PRO A 514 -2.97 -23.19 -1.08
N PHE A 515 -2.77 -21.98 -1.60
CA PHE A 515 -2.65 -20.79 -0.75
C PHE A 515 -3.96 -20.50 -0.02
N GLU A 516 -5.08 -20.55 -0.74
CA GLU A 516 -6.42 -20.31 -0.19
C GLU A 516 -6.81 -21.38 0.83
N LEU A 517 -6.49 -22.66 0.59
CA LEU A 517 -6.72 -23.73 1.58
C LEU A 517 -5.94 -23.45 2.88
N SER A 518 -4.65 -23.15 2.77
CA SER A 518 -3.81 -22.85 3.92
C SER A 518 -4.30 -21.60 4.66
N TYR A 519 -4.80 -20.58 3.92
CA TYR A 519 -5.31 -19.35 4.51
C TYR A 519 -6.65 -19.57 5.21
N TRP A 520 -7.55 -20.39 4.65
CA TRP A 520 -8.79 -20.81 5.33
C TRP A 520 -8.46 -21.50 6.64
N TYR A 521 -7.55 -22.49 6.61
CA TYR A 521 -7.12 -23.21 7.81
C TYR A 521 -6.61 -22.23 8.89
N TYR A 522 -5.67 -21.37 8.55
CA TYR A 522 -5.09 -20.41 9.48
C TYR A 522 -6.14 -19.44 10.04
N ALA A 523 -6.90 -18.79 9.18
CA ALA A 523 -7.85 -17.77 9.60
C ALA A 523 -9.01 -18.33 10.43
N MET A 524 -9.49 -19.52 10.12
CA MET A 524 -10.52 -20.19 10.92
C MET A 524 -10.00 -20.57 12.31
N GLN A 525 -8.74 -20.99 12.43
CA GLN A 525 -8.11 -21.19 13.74
C GLN A 525 -7.98 -19.90 14.53
N VAL A 526 -7.56 -18.81 13.88
CA VAL A 526 -7.47 -17.49 14.51
C VAL A 526 -8.87 -17.02 14.97
N ALA A 527 -9.90 -17.16 14.14
CA ALA A 527 -11.27 -16.82 14.52
C ALA A 527 -11.76 -17.60 15.74
N GLN A 528 -11.40 -18.88 15.87
CA GLN A 528 -11.69 -19.68 17.07
C GLN A 528 -10.94 -19.15 18.30
N LYS A 529 -9.65 -18.78 18.18
CA LYS A 529 -8.89 -18.12 19.25
C LYS A 529 -9.53 -16.81 19.68
N TRP A 530 -10.07 -16.02 18.74
CA TRP A 530 -10.77 -14.78 19.03
C TRP A 530 -12.07 -15.01 19.81
N ARG A 531 -12.82 -16.10 19.49
CA ARG A 531 -13.98 -16.52 20.32
C ARG A 531 -13.56 -16.78 21.75
N GLU A 532 -12.50 -17.55 21.96
CA GLU A 532 -12.00 -17.90 23.29
C GLU A 532 -11.54 -16.64 24.06
N ARG A 533 -10.81 -15.73 23.41
CA ARG A 533 -10.40 -14.42 23.99
C ARG A 533 -11.59 -13.56 24.39
N ALA A 534 -12.68 -13.62 23.60
CA ALA A 534 -13.94 -12.95 23.90
C ALA A 534 -14.83 -13.68 24.92
N GLY A 535 -14.35 -14.76 25.56
CA GLY A 535 -15.13 -15.57 26.52
C GLY A 535 -16.23 -16.43 25.88
N MET A 536 -16.21 -16.60 24.57
CA MET A 536 -17.16 -17.41 23.82
C MET A 536 -16.65 -18.86 23.70
N LYS A 537 -17.59 -19.83 23.61
CA LYS A 537 -17.23 -21.22 23.29
C LYS A 537 -16.76 -21.31 21.83
N ARG A 538 -15.88 -22.26 21.55
CA ARG A 538 -15.53 -22.62 20.16
C ARG A 538 -16.78 -23.02 19.39
N ASN A 539 -16.81 -22.71 18.10
CA ASN A 539 -17.86 -23.14 17.19
C ASN A 539 -17.50 -24.53 16.65
N LEU A 540 -18.29 -25.54 17.03
CA LEU A 540 -18.01 -26.94 16.66
C LEU A 540 -18.05 -27.19 15.15
N ALA A 541 -18.90 -26.48 14.41
CA ALA A 541 -18.94 -26.60 12.95
C ALA A 541 -17.67 -26.03 12.29
N TRP A 542 -17.10 -24.98 12.86
CA TRP A 542 -15.83 -24.44 12.40
C TRP A 542 -14.65 -25.35 12.77
N ASP A 543 -14.70 -26.01 13.92
CA ASP A 543 -13.71 -27.04 14.28
C ASP A 543 -13.77 -28.20 13.29
N GLU A 544 -14.98 -28.65 12.91
CA GLU A 544 -15.16 -29.68 11.89
C GLU A 544 -14.60 -29.25 10.51
N LEU A 545 -14.83 -28.00 10.11
CA LEU A 545 -14.21 -27.47 8.88
C LEU A 545 -12.69 -27.53 8.95
N ILE A 546 -12.09 -27.05 10.05
CA ILE A 546 -10.62 -27.04 10.24
C ILE A 546 -10.07 -28.47 10.16
N ASP A 547 -10.72 -29.43 10.84
CA ASP A 547 -10.27 -30.81 10.91
C ASP A 547 -10.42 -31.56 9.58
N LYS A 548 -11.40 -31.20 8.77
CA LYS A 548 -11.75 -31.89 7.52
C LYS A 548 -11.44 -31.07 6.25
N LEU A 549 -10.74 -29.94 6.38
CA LEU A 549 -10.33 -29.19 5.19
C LEU A 549 -9.39 -30.05 4.33
N SER A 550 -9.55 -29.99 3.01
CA SER A 550 -8.73 -30.77 2.08
C SER A 550 -7.26 -30.53 2.27
N PRO A 551 -6.40 -31.57 2.28
CA PRO A 551 -4.96 -31.37 2.17
C PRO A 551 -4.62 -30.76 0.80
N LEU A 552 -3.44 -30.14 0.70
CA LEU A 552 -2.94 -29.60 -0.56
C LEU A 552 -2.67 -30.74 -1.56
N ALA A 553 -3.15 -30.60 -2.78
CA ALA A 553 -2.91 -31.55 -3.86
C ALA A 553 -1.45 -31.49 -4.37
N TYR A 554 -0.88 -32.64 -4.70
CA TYR A 554 0.50 -32.76 -5.17
C TYR A 554 0.64 -33.84 -6.27
N ASN A 555 1.71 -33.78 -7.04
CA ASN A 555 2.03 -34.78 -8.07
C ASN A 555 2.93 -35.91 -7.53
N GLU A 556 3.24 -36.88 -8.39
CA GLU A 556 4.09 -38.04 -8.06
C GLU A 556 5.53 -37.64 -7.67
N GLU A 557 5.99 -36.46 -8.07
CA GLU A 557 7.32 -35.92 -7.75
C GLU A 557 7.34 -35.20 -6.40
N GLY A 558 6.22 -35.13 -5.69
CA GLY A 558 6.07 -34.41 -4.43
C GLY A 558 6.10 -32.88 -4.59
N LEU A 559 5.53 -32.38 -5.68
CA LEU A 559 5.36 -30.96 -5.95
C LEU A 559 3.89 -30.57 -5.78
N TYR A 560 3.60 -29.50 -5.04
CA TYR A 560 2.25 -29.00 -4.87
C TYR A 560 1.68 -28.40 -6.14
N LEU A 561 0.45 -28.78 -6.51
CA LEU A 561 -0.24 -28.30 -7.70
C LEU A 561 -0.79 -26.89 -7.49
N ALA A 562 -0.96 -26.14 -8.58
CA ALA A 562 -1.63 -24.83 -8.56
C ALA A 562 -3.10 -24.91 -8.10
N SER A 563 -3.75 -26.06 -8.33
CA SER A 563 -5.11 -26.40 -7.93
C SER A 563 -5.27 -27.92 -8.08
N GLU A 564 -6.20 -28.54 -7.35
CA GLU A 564 -6.40 -30.00 -7.39
C GLU A 564 -6.78 -30.49 -8.79
N ASP A 565 -7.50 -29.69 -9.59
CA ASP A 565 -7.85 -29.99 -10.98
C ASP A 565 -6.73 -29.72 -11.99
N ALA A 566 -5.69 -28.96 -11.61
CA ALA A 566 -4.57 -28.59 -12.48
C ALA A 566 -3.43 -29.64 -12.41
N THR A 567 -3.72 -30.90 -12.77
CA THR A 567 -2.76 -32.01 -12.70
C THR A 567 -1.54 -31.86 -13.61
N ASP A 568 -1.62 -30.97 -14.59
CA ASP A 568 -0.56 -30.60 -15.54
C ASP A 568 0.18 -29.31 -15.15
N THR A 569 0.09 -28.86 -13.90
CA THR A 569 0.70 -27.61 -13.38
C THR A 569 2.11 -27.36 -13.89
N TYR A 570 2.98 -28.36 -13.83
CA TYR A 570 4.40 -28.23 -14.18
C TYR A 570 4.71 -28.53 -15.64
N LYS A 571 3.69 -28.76 -16.48
CA LYS A 571 3.79 -29.04 -17.92
C LYS A 571 3.18 -27.94 -18.79
N ASP A 572 2.28 -27.14 -18.23
CA ASP A 572 1.59 -26.06 -18.93
C ASP A 572 2.09 -24.70 -18.42
N ILE A 573 2.65 -23.89 -19.32
CA ILE A 573 3.19 -22.56 -19.02
C ILE A 573 2.15 -21.62 -18.40
N ARG A 574 0.86 -21.84 -18.57
CA ARG A 574 -0.21 -21.06 -17.92
C ARG A 574 -0.16 -21.19 -16.41
N PHE A 575 0.27 -22.34 -15.89
CA PHE A 575 0.34 -22.61 -14.46
C PHE A 575 1.72 -22.36 -13.84
N THR A 576 2.72 -21.99 -14.66
CA THR A 576 4.07 -21.64 -14.23
C THR A 576 4.47 -20.23 -14.63
N SER A 577 3.46 -19.41 -14.87
CA SER A 577 3.53 -17.97 -15.11
C SER A 577 2.59 -17.26 -14.14
N ASP A 578 2.65 -15.92 -14.06
CA ASP A 578 1.90 -15.13 -13.09
C ASP A 578 2.41 -15.39 -11.65
N HIS A 579 1.57 -15.33 -10.64
CA HIS A 579 1.94 -15.55 -9.24
C HIS A 579 2.24 -17.02 -8.94
N MET A 580 3.35 -17.31 -8.29
CA MET A 580 3.63 -18.63 -7.72
C MET A 580 2.92 -18.81 -6.36
N ALA A 581 1.60 -18.62 -6.37
CA ALA A 581 0.76 -18.55 -5.16
C ALA A 581 0.89 -19.78 -4.25
N VAL A 582 1.29 -20.93 -4.78
CA VAL A 582 1.59 -22.14 -4.01
C VAL A 582 2.60 -21.90 -2.89
N LEU A 583 3.59 -21.01 -3.09
CA LEU A 583 4.56 -20.63 -2.07
C LEU A 583 3.95 -19.78 -0.95
N GLY A 584 2.83 -19.09 -1.20
CA GLY A 584 2.10 -18.34 -0.19
C GLY A 584 1.47 -19.21 0.91
N ALA A 585 1.25 -20.50 0.61
CA ALA A 585 0.71 -21.46 1.58
C ALA A 585 1.60 -21.63 2.82
N VAL A 586 2.92 -21.44 2.67
CA VAL A 586 3.90 -21.34 3.75
C VAL A 586 4.83 -20.16 3.47
N GLY A 587 5.06 -19.31 4.43
CA GLY A 587 5.84 -18.09 4.28
C GLY A 587 5.00 -16.92 4.77
N ILE A 588 4.04 -16.48 3.99
CA ILE A 588 2.96 -15.58 4.42
C ILE A 588 2.21 -16.18 5.61
N LEU A 589 1.91 -17.46 5.52
CA LEU A 589 1.21 -18.26 6.54
C LEU A 589 2.18 -19.18 7.28
N PRO A 590 1.87 -19.54 8.53
CA PRO A 590 2.65 -20.55 9.25
C PRO A 590 2.46 -21.94 8.63
N MET A 591 3.45 -22.80 8.85
CA MET A 591 3.33 -24.24 8.58
C MET A 591 2.12 -24.82 9.33
N ASN A 592 1.37 -25.70 8.68
CA ASN A 592 0.18 -26.32 9.25
C ASN A 592 0.03 -27.80 8.83
N SER A 593 -0.99 -28.48 9.39
CA SER A 593 -1.20 -29.92 9.18
C SER A 593 -1.62 -30.34 7.77
N LEU A 594 -2.02 -29.38 6.91
CA LEU A 594 -2.36 -29.66 5.51
C LEU A 594 -1.11 -29.82 4.62
N ILE A 595 0.08 -29.47 5.14
CA ILE A 595 1.30 -29.28 4.37
C ILE A 595 2.40 -30.22 4.84
N ARG A 596 3.08 -30.84 3.90
CA ARG A 596 4.32 -31.59 4.12
C ARG A 596 5.50 -30.68 3.78
N GLU A 597 6.40 -30.52 4.74
CA GLU A 597 7.57 -29.66 4.61
C GLU A 597 8.49 -30.07 3.44
N ASP A 598 8.75 -31.38 3.31
CA ASP A 598 9.56 -31.94 2.22
C ASP A 598 8.99 -31.58 0.83
N TYR A 599 7.69 -31.63 0.67
CA TYR A 599 7.01 -31.27 -0.59
C TYR A 599 7.03 -29.77 -0.85
N MET A 600 6.87 -28.95 0.18
CA MET A 600 6.98 -27.49 0.02
C MET A 600 8.41 -27.09 -0.37
N LYS A 601 9.41 -27.73 0.23
CA LYS A 601 10.82 -27.49 -0.13
C LYS A 601 11.13 -27.93 -1.56
N ASN A 602 10.63 -29.09 -2.00
CA ASN A 602 10.74 -29.53 -3.38
C ASN A 602 10.03 -28.53 -4.35
N THR A 603 8.86 -28.05 -3.98
CA THR A 603 8.10 -27.05 -4.76
C THR A 603 8.86 -25.74 -4.87
N LEU A 604 9.44 -25.22 -3.77
CA LEU A 604 10.30 -24.04 -3.77
C LEU A 604 11.49 -24.21 -4.73
N HIS A 605 12.18 -25.34 -4.68
CA HIS A 605 13.32 -25.60 -5.55
C HIS A 605 12.91 -25.65 -7.02
N TRP A 606 11.81 -26.35 -7.31
CA TRP A 606 11.29 -26.39 -8.68
C TRP A 606 10.91 -24.99 -9.20
N VAL A 607 10.18 -24.19 -8.40
CA VAL A 607 9.81 -22.82 -8.73
C VAL A 607 11.05 -21.96 -8.96
N TRP A 608 12.03 -22.05 -8.08
CA TRP A 608 13.26 -21.29 -8.20
C TRP A 608 13.97 -21.49 -9.52
N ASP A 609 14.05 -22.73 -9.98
CA ASP A 609 14.80 -23.13 -11.18
C ASP A 609 13.98 -22.96 -12.48
N ASN A 610 12.65 -23.08 -12.43
CA ASN A 610 11.83 -23.28 -13.61
C ASN A 610 10.71 -22.25 -13.82
N TRP A 611 10.35 -21.44 -12.80
CA TRP A 611 9.24 -20.51 -12.94
C TRP A 611 9.53 -19.41 -13.98
N ASN A 612 8.49 -18.93 -14.66
CA ASN A 612 8.61 -17.82 -15.60
C ASN A 612 8.71 -16.48 -14.88
N TRP A 613 9.85 -16.21 -14.26
CA TRP A 613 10.14 -15.00 -13.49
C TRP A 613 9.92 -13.68 -14.27
N GLY A 614 9.93 -13.73 -15.60
CA GLY A 614 9.64 -12.57 -16.45
C GLY A 614 8.15 -12.17 -16.47
N LYS A 615 7.27 -13.00 -15.90
CA LYS A 615 5.82 -12.80 -15.84
C LYS A 615 5.28 -12.70 -14.42
N THR A 616 6.14 -12.48 -13.45
CA THR A 616 5.80 -12.31 -12.03
C THR A 616 5.51 -10.85 -11.68
N TRP A 617 5.10 -10.61 -10.45
CA TRP A 617 4.75 -9.30 -9.91
C TRP A 617 5.66 -8.94 -8.74
N GLY A 618 5.72 -7.66 -8.37
CA GLY A 618 6.63 -7.17 -7.34
C GLY A 618 6.50 -7.87 -5.98
N TRP A 619 5.32 -8.34 -5.60
CA TRP A 619 5.12 -9.04 -4.32
C TRP A 619 5.48 -10.55 -4.35
N ASP A 620 5.69 -11.14 -5.53
CA ASP A 620 6.11 -12.53 -5.64
C ASP A 620 7.52 -12.78 -5.06
N TYR A 621 8.39 -11.80 -5.13
CA TYR A 621 9.77 -11.88 -4.61
C TYR A 621 9.80 -11.93 -3.08
N PRO A 622 9.13 -11.03 -2.33
CA PRO A 622 9.03 -11.16 -0.87
C PRO A 622 8.22 -12.38 -0.44
N MET A 623 7.21 -12.82 -1.17
CA MET A 623 6.53 -14.10 -0.90
C MET A 623 7.50 -15.28 -0.97
N THR A 624 8.31 -15.34 -2.03
CA THR A 624 9.33 -16.37 -2.19
C THR A 624 10.39 -16.28 -1.09
N ALA A 625 10.82 -15.07 -0.71
CA ALA A 625 11.76 -14.86 0.38
C ALA A 625 11.24 -15.38 1.72
N MET A 626 10.00 -15.11 2.06
CA MET A 626 9.37 -15.61 3.28
C MET A 626 9.21 -17.13 3.27
N ASN A 627 8.84 -17.72 2.13
CA ASN A 627 8.79 -19.18 1.98
C ASN A 627 10.18 -19.79 2.17
N ALA A 628 11.20 -19.25 1.47
CA ALA A 628 12.58 -19.73 1.57
C ALA A 628 13.13 -19.63 2.99
N ALA A 629 12.85 -18.54 3.71
CA ALA A 629 13.26 -18.38 5.11
C ALA A 629 12.66 -19.47 6.01
N ARG A 630 11.35 -19.76 5.88
CA ARG A 630 10.69 -20.84 6.65
C ARG A 630 11.19 -22.24 6.25
N MET A 631 11.62 -22.41 5.00
CA MET A 631 12.20 -23.68 4.52
C MET A 631 13.69 -23.84 4.89
N GLY A 632 14.29 -22.87 5.60
CA GLY A 632 15.70 -22.91 6.00
C GLY A 632 16.67 -22.69 4.83
N GLU A 633 16.26 -21.88 3.84
CA GLU A 633 17.02 -21.54 2.62
C GLU A 633 17.36 -20.03 2.57
N PRO A 634 18.18 -19.51 3.53
CA PRO A 634 18.40 -18.07 3.66
C PRO A 634 19.07 -17.43 2.43
N GLU A 635 19.90 -18.18 1.69
CA GLU A 635 20.50 -17.71 0.45
C GLU A 635 19.44 -17.43 -0.63
N LYS A 636 18.40 -18.29 -0.72
CA LYS A 636 17.26 -18.05 -1.60
C LYS A 636 16.38 -16.93 -1.09
N ALA A 637 16.25 -16.78 0.23
CA ALA A 637 15.46 -15.69 0.81
C ALA A 637 16.05 -14.31 0.42
N VAL A 638 17.34 -14.10 0.65
CA VAL A 638 18.05 -12.88 0.20
C VAL A 638 18.05 -12.77 -1.33
N GLY A 639 18.35 -13.90 -2.01
CA GLY A 639 18.39 -13.97 -3.47
C GLY A 639 17.07 -13.57 -4.14
N ALA A 640 15.92 -13.93 -3.55
CA ALA A 640 14.60 -13.52 -4.05
C ALA A 640 14.41 -12.01 -3.97
N LEU A 641 14.68 -11.39 -2.81
CA LEU A 641 14.53 -9.94 -2.63
C LEU A 641 15.43 -9.12 -3.58
N LEU A 642 16.56 -9.67 -3.98
CA LEU A 642 17.56 -8.99 -4.80
C LEU A 642 17.67 -9.57 -6.24
N MET A 643 16.70 -10.42 -6.63
CA MET A 643 16.68 -11.02 -7.96
C MET A 643 16.57 -9.94 -9.04
N GLU A 644 17.50 -9.94 -10.02
CA GLU A 644 17.55 -8.99 -11.11
C GLU A 644 16.45 -9.29 -12.16
N LYS A 645 15.26 -8.81 -11.91
CA LYS A 645 14.11 -8.88 -12.82
C LYS A 645 13.43 -7.51 -12.88
N ARG A 646 12.82 -7.21 -14.04
CA ARG A 646 12.12 -5.94 -14.24
C ARG A 646 11.12 -5.64 -13.13
N THR A 647 10.30 -6.62 -12.76
CA THR A 647 9.24 -6.49 -11.75
C THR A 647 9.76 -6.44 -10.31
N ASN A 648 11.07 -6.63 -10.11
CA ASN A 648 11.79 -6.45 -8.84
C ASN A 648 12.74 -5.24 -8.87
N THR A 649 12.56 -4.34 -9.82
CA THR A 649 13.31 -3.07 -9.87
C THR A 649 12.73 -2.08 -8.87
N TYR A 650 13.60 -1.38 -8.15
CA TYR A 650 13.23 -0.26 -7.29
C TYR A 650 13.84 1.01 -7.87
N LEU A 651 12.99 1.95 -8.25
CA LEU A 651 13.37 3.22 -8.86
C LEU A 651 14.24 4.06 -7.89
N LEU A 652 14.79 5.15 -8.39
CA LEU A 652 15.61 6.08 -7.58
C LEU A 652 14.79 6.60 -6.39
N ASN A 653 13.51 6.94 -6.60
CA ASN A 653 12.59 7.39 -5.55
C ASN A 653 12.11 6.26 -4.61
N GLY A 654 12.52 5.01 -4.84
CA GLY A 654 12.19 3.85 -4.00
C GLY A 654 10.96 3.04 -4.42
N HIS A 655 10.16 3.50 -5.36
CA HIS A 655 9.00 2.73 -5.82
C HIS A 655 9.42 1.42 -6.49
N ASN A 656 8.77 0.30 -6.12
CA ASN A 656 8.84 -0.92 -6.90
C ASN A 656 8.17 -0.69 -8.26
N TYR A 657 8.85 -1.07 -9.35
CA TYR A 657 8.41 -0.89 -10.73
C TYR A 657 7.92 -2.21 -11.32
N GLN A 658 6.67 -2.26 -11.73
CA GLN A 658 6.08 -3.44 -12.38
C GLN A 658 6.23 -3.40 -13.90
N ASP A 659 5.66 -2.38 -14.52
CA ASP A 659 5.69 -2.12 -15.96
C ASP A 659 5.31 -0.66 -16.27
N GLY A 660 5.23 -0.30 -17.57
CA GLY A 660 4.86 1.05 -17.99
C GLY A 660 3.44 1.51 -17.59
N ARG A 661 2.59 0.60 -17.09
CA ARG A 661 1.26 0.90 -16.56
C ARG A 661 1.28 1.07 -15.04
N LEU A 662 2.07 0.24 -14.34
CA LEU A 662 2.22 0.23 -12.88
C LEU A 662 3.67 0.59 -12.51
N ARG A 663 4.00 1.87 -12.61
CA ARG A 663 5.34 2.40 -12.33
C ARG A 663 5.62 2.59 -10.83
N CYS A 664 4.55 2.65 -10.02
CA CYS A 664 4.59 2.66 -8.56
C CYS A 664 3.77 1.47 -8.07
N TYR A 665 4.42 0.36 -7.73
CA TYR A 665 3.74 -0.86 -7.30
C TYR A 665 4.02 -1.12 -5.82
N LEU A 666 3.31 -0.40 -4.96
CA LEU A 666 3.52 -0.40 -3.51
C LEU A 666 3.28 -1.75 -2.80
N PRO A 667 2.48 -2.71 -3.35
CA PRO A 667 2.46 -4.07 -2.82
C PRO A 667 3.85 -4.74 -2.76
N GLY A 668 4.73 -4.45 -3.72
CA GLY A 668 6.13 -4.90 -3.70
C GLY A 668 6.92 -4.27 -2.55
N ASN A 669 6.73 -2.97 -2.32
CA ASN A 669 7.38 -2.24 -1.22
C ASN A 669 6.95 -2.76 0.16
N GLY A 670 5.65 -2.95 0.41
CA GLY A 670 5.16 -3.43 1.70
C GLY A 670 5.46 -4.91 1.92
N GLY A 671 5.42 -5.71 0.86
CA GLY A 671 5.87 -7.10 0.89
C GLY A 671 7.34 -7.22 1.29
N LEU A 672 8.21 -6.35 0.74
CA LEU A 672 9.63 -6.27 1.13
C LEU A 672 9.79 -6.03 2.64
N LEU A 673 9.08 -5.04 3.20
CA LEU A 673 9.16 -4.73 4.62
C LEU A 673 8.67 -5.88 5.50
N THR A 674 7.59 -6.55 5.10
CA THR A 674 7.05 -7.71 5.80
C THR A 674 8.05 -8.88 5.77
N ALA A 675 8.65 -9.16 4.61
CA ALA A 675 9.68 -10.20 4.47
C ALA A 675 10.92 -9.88 5.32
N ILE A 676 11.41 -8.65 5.31
CA ILE A 676 12.56 -8.23 6.13
C ILE A 676 12.25 -8.37 7.62
N ALA A 677 11.06 -7.97 8.09
CA ALA A 677 10.67 -8.17 9.49
C ALA A 677 10.74 -9.66 9.89
N MET A 678 10.19 -10.53 9.05
CA MET A 678 10.24 -11.98 9.26
C MET A 678 11.66 -12.54 9.18
N MET A 679 12.45 -12.11 8.21
CA MET A 679 13.83 -12.57 8.01
C MET A 679 14.77 -12.15 9.15
N CYS A 680 14.47 -11.05 9.83
CA CYS A 680 15.18 -10.56 11.01
C CYS A 680 14.65 -11.20 12.31
N ALA A 681 13.40 -10.90 12.65
CA ALA A 681 12.80 -11.27 13.93
C ALA A 681 12.31 -12.73 13.96
N GLY A 682 12.05 -13.34 12.81
CA GLY A 682 11.47 -14.69 12.73
C GLY A 682 9.96 -14.73 12.91
N TRP A 683 9.45 -15.86 13.35
CA TRP A 683 8.04 -16.17 13.52
C TRP A 683 7.80 -16.99 14.79
N ASP A 684 6.55 -17.23 15.14
CA ASP A 684 6.20 -18.03 16.31
C ASP A 684 6.88 -19.40 16.27
N GLY A 685 7.69 -19.70 17.31
CA GLY A 685 8.45 -20.93 17.42
C GLY A 685 9.79 -20.94 16.66
N CYS A 686 10.19 -19.85 16.02
CA CYS A 686 11.53 -19.72 15.46
C CYS A 686 12.55 -19.39 16.57
N GLU A 687 13.59 -20.22 16.69
CA GLU A 687 14.68 -20.04 17.66
C GLU A 687 15.99 -19.54 17.02
N VAL A 688 15.97 -19.27 15.71
CA VAL A 688 17.14 -18.84 14.94
C VAL A 688 17.20 -17.32 14.87
N ASP A 689 18.29 -16.71 15.28
CA ASP A 689 18.52 -15.28 15.08
C ASP A 689 18.67 -14.96 13.58
N ASN A 690 18.01 -13.90 13.11
CA ASN A 690 18.06 -13.50 11.69
C ASN A 690 17.84 -14.69 10.73
N PRO A 691 16.72 -15.45 10.84
CA PRO A 691 16.57 -16.74 10.16
C PRO A 691 16.57 -16.64 8.63
N GLY A 692 16.28 -15.47 8.07
CA GLY A 692 16.26 -15.24 6.63
C GLY A 692 17.60 -14.81 6.03
N PHE A 693 18.68 -14.71 6.82
CA PHE A 693 19.98 -14.27 6.32
C PHE A 693 21.04 -15.36 6.43
N PRO A 694 21.94 -15.52 5.42
CA PRO A 694 23.04 -16.46 5.44
C PRO A 694 23.95 -16.32 6.68
N LYS A 695 24.50 -17.44 7.16
CA LYS A 695 25.37 -17.49 8.36
C LYS A 695 26.86 -17.60 8.02
N ASP A 696 27.23 -17.22 6.81
CA ASP A 696 28.60 -17.23 6.29
C ASP A 696 29.46 -16.05 6.78
N GLY A 697 28.87 -15.12 7.54
CA GLY A 697 29.52 -13.93 8.08
C GLY A 697 29.43 -12.70 7.15
N THR A 698 28.78 -12.79 5.99
CA THR A 698 28.61 -11.66 5.07
C THR A 698 27.41 -10.79 5.42
N TRP A 699 26.44 -11.32 6.17
CA TRP A 699 25.21 -10.66 6.59
C TRP A 699 25.19 -10.46 8.11
N ASP A 700 25.84 -9.40 8.61
CA ASP A 700 25.71 -8.93 9.99
C ASP A 700 24.58 -7.89 10.06
N VAL A 701 23.34 -8.40 10.09
CA VAL A 701 22.11 -7.56 10.10
C VAL A 701 21.74 -7.25 11.53
N ARG A 702 21.61 -5.96 11.84
CA ARG A 702 21.17 -5.46 13.14
C ARG A 702 19.77 -4.90 13.03
N TRP A 703 18.95 -5.13 14.05
CA TRP A 703 17.58 -4.60 14.06
C TRP A 703 17.10 -4.34 15.48
N GLU A 704 16.11 -3.43 15.58
CA GLU A 704 15.44 -3.05 16.82
C GLU A 704 13.95 -2.93 16.59
N GLY A 705 13.13 -3.32 17.56
CA GLY A 705 11.70 -3.05 17.62
C GLY A 705 10.80 -3.92 16.74
N LEU A 706 11.35 -4.78 15.86
CA LEU A 706 10.54 -5.67 15.04
C LEU A 706 9.74 -6.67 15.87
N LYS A 707 8.56 -7.05 15.37
CA LYS A 707 7.68 -8.07 15.97
C LYS A 707 7.74 -9.37 15.17
N LEU A 708 7.48 -10.49 15.89
CA LEU A 708 7.40 -11.82 15.29
C LEU A 708 6.19 -11.95 14.34
N MET A 709 6.41 -12.60 13.21
CA MET A 709 5.32 -13.09 12.37
C MET A 709 4.51 -14.18 13.08
N PRO A 710 3.23 -14.40 12.75
CA PRO A 710 2.49 -15.58 13.16
C PRO A 710 3.14 -16.89 12.73
#